data_0b574183df016649c49bf733f4bdddfc
#
_entry.id   0b574183df016649c49bf733f4bdddfc
#
_cell.length_a   1.000
_cell.length_b   1.000
_cell.length_c   1.000
_cell.angle_alpha   90.00
_cell.angle_beta   90.00
_cell.angle_gamma   90.00
#
_symmetry.space_group_name_H-M   'P 1'
#
loop_
_entity.id
_entity.type
_entity.pdbx_description
1 polymer ?
#
loop_
_entity_poly.entity_id
_entity_poly.type
_entity_poly.pdbx_seq_one_letter_code
_entity_poly.pdbx_strand_id
1 'polypeptide(L)'
;MRFMQNRPFAANKAVSTALTLGLIVGVNACLSPLAVLARTSDLSALSGPAGFASEAAVGKEALHFGEGFKQMTPDQSKQAEALIKELDTINQNQRTNQSIDQVRRLGQEASKLYNAGQREPALSKWQEMYGLAQDIKYSEGEGEALSNMARFYVDAKQYVKAKYLGENAIELLANSSEQQTLAKARIALAQAYFGLDNPVWAIQQLDAALKILNLSQSKDPAEAASVMYLCASLCVQFNKPKDAIRFYQEAATYQTQANNYGEAVRIRATLVGLLIEMGWFTAALEEAEKVMSIAKTAPTDSNALQIPALQATANAQYALNDYAEARRTYDKLFALLPQIDQKMISEQVKANLNNGFGFVLAAIGDYDQAKQHLTAAFNYFKTVRDNFNAAQTANAIGVLEANEGNYGKSISMFQQAIDIHAVISPRAVKLNADTLLNMAAVEYRSGSFREAKLHLESAVAITAKLKNSSMRARLYQALAEILYKSSDITNAEANINKAIAEADKVKDDSILWRAYVMKSRIQKGRQEVDLAKESITSALSYFRSPQSGDFPTVDTLGFPVSREDMAYYLAEGLASNGMTEQALLAAQQLKEENFVMEWMRQGGQVKPEDKDVFLEMSSMRARLHSAEAASTPDQLTKEWQSWLERFRALSASNKSLARLISPMPVSIQEVLSTVQKNNAVAVEYLCGSEATLAFTVDSQGRISSTRIAFGRDRFKSQVRTLLASVNKTAGDTAPGENIRTVLASLYSELFPAGVRQFLPKTPDQMIVIIPDGPLFNLPFAALIDEKGQYLVQNHLLTMASSLTVLLDSSPAHNDDFSIVMASNQAKAELDQISNAVGPERVTVLQGKQIGLSNLEEQARGKSALHIPAKVAFPENNSLRSMLPFTVEVDGGARAISADRLFGSKMGNDLIVWSASSVNSKDGKGNALKIMSRGLGYAGARNVLMSLWSQPDAQRIDELVNFYKNKQAGMNPAQSLRKAQLAAISKDPDVKNWAGFQLLGPGY
;
A
#
# COMPACT_ATOMS: atom_id res chain seq x y z
N MET A 1 24.63 -42.97 -19.06
CA MET A 1 24.48 -44.14 -18.18
C MET A 1 24.67 -43.70 -16.72
N ARG A 2 23.62 -43.98 -15.90
CA ARG A 2 23.57 -43.98 -14.44
C ARG A 2 23.99 -42.68 -13.71
N PHE A 3 23.00 -41.86 -13.29
CA PHE A 3 22.51 -41.75 -11.94
C PHE A 3 21.22 -40.86 -11.95
N MET A 4 20.09 -41.50 -12.07
CA MET A 4 18.81 -40.99 -11.59
C MET A 4 18.38 -41.90 -10.45
N GLN A 5 18.27 -41.37 -9.24
CA GLN A 5 17.31 -41.84 -8.23
C GLN A 5 17.29 -40.88 -7.03
N ASN A 6 16.06 -40.50 -6.69
CA ASN A 6 15.62 -40.04 -5.37
C ASN A 6 15.88 -38.56 -4.97
N ARG A 7 14.89 -37.72 -5.30
CA ARG A 7 14.47 -36.66 -4.40
C ARG A 7 12.93 -36.65 -4.30
N PRO A 8 12.35 -36.68 -3.10
CA PRO A 8 10.91 -36.58 -2.93
C PRO A 8 10.45 -35.16 -3.20
N PHE A 9 9.35 -35.05 -3.90
CA PHE A 9 8.67 -33.79 -4.27
C PHE A 9 8.20 -33.06 -3.00
N ALA A 10 8.61 -31.79 -2.86
CA ALA A 10 8.12 -30.87 -1.85
C ALA A 10 6.74 -30.32 -2.28
N ALA A 11 5.68 -31.04 -1.95
CA ALA A 11 4.29 -30.63 -2.26
C ALA A 11 3.65 -29.67 -1.24
N ASN A 12 4.40 -29.15 -0.25
CA ASN A 12 3.83 -28.44 0.90
C ASN A 12 4.13 -26.94 0.98
N LYS A 13 4.57 -26.29 -0.11
CA LYS A 13 4.89 -24.83 -0.07
C LYS A 13 3.75 -23.91 -0.47
N ALA A 14 2.68 -24.41 -1.07
CA ALA A 14 1.68 -23.56 -1.73
C ALA A 14 0.50 -23.11 -0.86
N VAL A 15 0.23 -23.76 0.25
CA VAL A 15 -0.97 -23.47 1.08
C VAL A 15 -0.80 -22.27 2.01
N SER A 16 0.44 -21.91 2.33
CA SER A 16 0.74 -20.83 3.28
C SER A 16 0.65 -19.42 2.66
N THR A 17 0.77 -19.31 1.36
CA THR A 17 0.99 -18.01 0.68
C THR A 17 -0.28 -17.30 0.28
N ALA A 18 -1.32 -18.03 -0.07
CA ALA A 18 -2.63 -17.45 -0.43
C ALA A 18 -3.31 -16.70 0.74
N LEU A 19 -2.85 -16.94 1.96
CA LEU A 19 -3.38 -16.31 3.18
C LEU A 19 -2.74 -14.96 3.52
N THR A 20 -1.66 -14.60 2.85
CA THR A 20 -0.85 -13.42 3.24
C THR A 20 -1.26 -12.13 2.53
N LEU A 21 -1.84 -12.23 1.35
CA LEU A 21 -2.23 -11.10 0.50
C LEU A 21 -3.72 -10.76 0.54
N GLY A 22 -4.56 -11.57 1.15
CA GLY A 22 -5.97 -11.23 1.42
C GLY A 22 -6.16 -9.99 2.30
N LEU A 23 -5.07 -9.38 2.68
CA LEU A 23 -4.97 -8.26 3.60
C LEU A 23 -5.19 -6.89 2.95
N ILE A 24 -5.05 -6.78 1.63
CA ILE A 24 -5.09 -5.46 0.98
C ILE A 24 -6.50 -5.09 0.51
N VAL A 25 -7.39 -6.08 0.36
CA VAL A 25 -8.70 -5.80 -0.23
C VAL A 25 -9.80 -6.57 0.48
N GLY A 26 -10.82 -5.89 0.95
CA GLY A 26 -12.06 -6.47 1.49
C GLY A 26 -12.88 -7.28 0.46
N VAL A 27 -12.20 -8.06 -0.38
CA VAL A 27 -12.81 -8.85 -1.47
C VAL A 27 -13.52 -10.11 -0.96
N ASN A 28 -13.27 -10.51 0.29
CA ASN A 28 -13.80 -11.76 0.84
C ASN A 28 -15.32 -11.79 1.10
N ALA A 29 -16.06 -10.74 0.79
CA ALA A 29 -17.48 -10.66 1.09
C ALA A 29 -18.42 -10.99 -0.07
N CYS A 30 -17.89 -11.19 -1.26
CA CYS A 30 -18.70 -11.69 -2.39
C CYS A 30 -18.46 -13.18 -2.70
N LEU A 31 -17.71 -13.87 -1.83
CA LEU A 31 -17.57 -15.31 -1.97
C LEU A 31 -18.88 -15.99 -1.58
N SER A 32 -19.39 -16.82 -2.47
CA SER A 32 -20.56 -17.66 -2.20
C SER A 32 -20.38 -18.46 -0.90
N PRO A 33 -21.45 -18.98 -0.29
CA PRO A 33 -21.39 -19.86 0.89
C PRO A 33 -20.38 -21.02 0.77
N LEU A 34 -20.00 -21.40 -0.44
CA LEU A 34 -18.99 -22.44 -0.72
C LEU A 34 -17.56 -22.04 -0.34
N ALA A 35 -17.17 -20.78 -0.51
CA ALA A 35 -15.83 -20.31 -0.08
C ALA A 35 -15.75 -20.16 1.45
N VAL A 36 -16.87 -19.84 2.11
CA VAL A 36 -16.96 -19.81 3.59
C VAL A 36 -16.87 -21.23 4.16
N LEU A 37 -17.42 -22.25 3.46
CA LEU A 37 -17.36 -23.66 3.88
C LEU A 37 -15.93 -24.25 3.81
N ALA A 38 -15.10 -23.81 2.88
CA ALA A 38 -13.68 -24.20 2.83
C ALA A 38 -12.87 -23.65 4.05
N ARG A 39 -13.40 -22.63 4.75
CA ARG A 39 -12.72 -21.99 5.89
C ARG A 39 -13.01 -22.61 7.26
N THR A 40 -13.97 -23.53 7.40
CA THR A 40 -14.42 -24.00 8.71
C THR A 40 -14.23 -25.49 8.99
N SER A 41 -13.38 -26.23 8.26
CA SER A 41 -13.14 -27.63 8.58
C SER A 41 -12.03 -27.78 9.62
N ASP A 42 -12.40 -28.06 10.88
CA ASP A 42 -11.52 -28.61 11.92
C ASP A 42 -11.00 -29.99 11.47
N LEU A 43 -9.72 -30.07 11.16
CA LEU A 43 -9.02 -31.30 10.77
C LEU A 43 -8.28 -31.97 11.97
N SER A 44 -8.77 -31.80 13.20
CA SER A 44 -8.06 -32.32 14.37
C SER A 44 -8.54 -33.66 14.93
N ALA A 45 -9.43 -34.37 14.24
CA ALA A 45 -10.00 -35.60 14.84
C ALA A 45 -9.91 -36.85 13.96
N LEU A 46 -8.79 -37.19 13.34
CA LEU A 46 -8.61 -38.52 12.74
C LEU A 46 -7.11 -38.82 12.50
N SER A 47 -6.37 -39.07 13.57
CA SER A 47 -5.08 -39.76 13.49
C SER A 47 -5.13 -41.01 14.35
N GLY A 48 -5.29 -42.16 13.70
CA GLY A 48 -5.14 -43.48 14.29
C GLY A 48 -4.62 -44.50 13.27
N PRO A 49 -3.86 -45.49 13.64
CA PRO A 49 -3.01 -46.27 12.76
C PRO A 49 -3.76 -47.33 11.92
N ALA A 50 -3.21 -47.62 10.74
CA ALA A 50 -3.70 -48.60 9.77
C ALA A 50 -3.69 -50.04 10.30
N GLY A 51 -4.82 -50.72 10.18
CA GLY A 51 -4.95 -52.19 10.34
C GLY A 51 -5.77 -52.77 9.20
N PHE A 52 -5.27 -53.82 8.59
CA PHE A 52 -5.88 -54.57 7.50
C PHE A 52 -7.19 -55.24 7.93
N ALA A 53 -8.24 -55.13 7.10
CA ALA A 53 -9.51 -55.85 7.30
C ALA A 53 -9.78 -56.87 6.20
N SER A 54 -10.28 -58.00 6.62
CA SER A 54 -10.59 -59.22 5.84
C SER A 54 -11.80 -59.06 4.93
N GLU A 55 -11.76 -59.78 3.79
CA GLU A 55 -12.83 -59.94 2.84
C GLU A 55 -14.11 -60.53 3.49
N ALA A 56 -15.22 -59.82 3.32
CA ALA A 56 -16.55 -60.41 3.50
C ALA A 56 -17.33 -60.21 2.21
N ALA A 57 -17.84 -61.32 1.69
CA ALA A 57 -18.52 -61.45 0.41
C ALA A 57 -19.84 -60.63 0.40
N VAL A 58 -19.95 -59.69 -0.52
CA VAL A 58 -21.19 -59.00 -0.89
C VAL A 58 -21.67 -59.51 -2.22
N GLY A 59 -22.98 -59.76 -2.33
CA GLY A 59 -23.63 -60.48 -3.44
C GLY A 59 -23.41 -59.91 -4.85
N LYS A 60 -23.52 -60.76 -5.87
CA LYS A 60 -23.08 -60.54 -7.24
C LYS A 60 -23.80 -59.48 -8.08
N GLU A 61 -24.54 -58.56 -7.48
CA GLU A 61 -25.19 -57.42 -8.18
C GLU A 61 -24.89 -56.07 -7.57
N ALA A 62 -23.85 -56.01 -6.73
CA ALA A 62 -23.44 -54.75 -6.14
C ALA A 62 -22.56 -53.93 -7.09
N LEU A 63 -22.84 -52.65 -7.17
CA LEU A 63 -22.06 -51.58 -7.79
C LEU A 63 -20.55 -51.86 -7.74
N HIS A 64 -19.86 -51.84 -8.89
CA HIS A 64 -18.43 -52.09 -8.97
C HIS A 64 -17.69 -50.97 -8.20
N PHE A 65 -17.08 -51.36 -7.10
CA PHE A 65 -16.24 -50.43 -6.34
C PHE A 65 -14.89 -50.25 -7.04
N GLY A 66 -14.64 -49.11 -7.60
CA GLY A 66 -13.35 -48.75 -8.21
C GLY A 66 -12.18 -48.80 -7.19
N GLU A 67 -10.94 -48.68 -7.68
CA GLU A 67 -9.71 -48.73 -6.86
C GLU A 67 -9.71 -47.80 -5.66
N GLY A 68 -10.54 -46.74 -5.68
CA GLY A 68 -10.69 -45.77 -4.60
C GLY A 68 -11.25 -46.36 -3.28
N PHE A 69 -12.07 -47.45 -3.38
CA PHE A 69 -12.64 -48.04 -2.18
C PHE A 69 -11.61 -48.81 -1.34
N LYS A 70 -10.55 -49.30 -1.98
CA LYS A 70 -9.43 -50.00 -1.31
C LYS A 70 -8.58 -49.09 -0.40
N GLN A 71 -8.76 -47.80 -0.51
CA GLN A 71 -8.01 -46.78 0.30
C GLN A 71 -8.84 -46.16 1.41
N MET A 72 -10.08 -46.59 1.64
CA MET A 72 -10.92 -46.10 2.73
C MET A 72 -10.52 -46.70 4.08
N THR A 73 -10.64 -45.89 5.13
CA THR A 73 -10.55 -46.38 6.51
C THR A 73 -11.79 -47.25 6.84
N PRO A 74 -11.74 -48.14 7.84
CA PRO A 74 -12.90 -48.97 8.25
C PRO A 74 -14.16 -48.15 8.55
N ASP A 75 -14.00 -46.98 9.15
CA ASP A 75 -15.14 -46.06 9.42
C ASP A 75 -15.68 -45.41 8.15
N GLN A 76 -14.81 -45.08 7.21
CA GLN A 76 -15.19 -44.53 5.92
C GLN A 76 -15.96 -45.59 5.07
N SER A 77 -15.52 -46.85 5.08
CA SER A 77 -16.21 -47.95 4.43
C SER A 77 -17.59 -48.22 5.03
N LYS A 78 -17.71 -48.19 6.38
CA LYS A 78 -19.00 -48.31 7.07
C LYS A 78 -20.00 -47.21 6.70
N GLN A 79 -19.52 -45.99 6.57
CA GLN A 79 -20.38 -44.87 6.16
C GLN A 79 -20.83 -44.99 4.72
N ALA A 80 -19.97 -45.47 3.82
CA ALA A 80 -20.32 -45.75 2.43
C ALA A 80 -21.33 -46.89 2.31
N GLU A 81 -21.11 -48.00 3.05
CA GLU A 81 -22.06 -49.13 3.11
C GLU A 81 -23.43 -48.72 3.66
N ALA A 82 -23.48 -47.89 4.70
CA ALA A 82 -24.72 -47.36 5.24
C ALA A 82 -25.50 -46.54 4.21
N LEU A 83 -24.79 -45.72 3.42
CA LEU A 83 -25.39 -44.92 2.36
C LEU A 83 -25.97 -45.81 1.22
N ILE A 84 -25.27 -46.87 0.81
CA ILE A 84 -25.78 -47.82 -0.17
C ILE A 84 -27.09 -48.42 0.33
N LYS A 85 -27.12 -48.88 1.58
CA LYS A 85 -28.30 -49.49 2.18
C LYS A 85 -29.47 -48.54 2.27
N GLU A 86 -29.20 -47.23 2.54
CA GLU A 86 -30.19 -46.17 2.51
C GLU A 86 -30.79 -45.96 1.10
N LEU A 87 -29.94 -45.89 0.07
CA LEU A 87 -30.37 -45.76 -1.33
C LEU A 87 -31.17 -46.99 -1.82
N ASP A 88 -30.75 -48.18 -1.47
CA ASP A 88 -31.48 -49.42 -1.81
C ASP A 88 -32.87 -49.50 -1.12
N THR A 89 -32.97 -49.02 0.11
CA THR A 89 -34.24 -48.96 0.86
C THR A 89 -35.24 -47.98 0.21
N ILE A 90 -34.75 -46.86 -0.30
CA ILE A 90 -35.55 -45.87 -1.03
C ILE A 90 -36.09 -46.48 -2.35
N ASN A 91 -35.28 -47.20 -3.05
CA ASN A 91 -35.62 -47.83 -4.35
C ASN A 91 -36.69 -48.91 -4.22
N GLN A 92 -36.73 -49.67 -3.14
CA GLN A 92 -37.76 -50.69 -2.89
C GLN A 92 -39.15 -50.11 -2.68
N ASN A 93 -39.33 -48.86 -2.33
CA ASN A 93 -40.61 -48.21 -2.00
C ASN A 93 -41.25 -47.42 -3.17
N GLN A 94 -40.56 -47.24 -4.32
CA GLN A 94 -41.06 -46.37 -5.41
C GLN A 94 -41.04 -47.06 -6.79
N ARG A 95 -41.88 -48.06 -7.00
CA ARG A 95 -42.07 -48.72 -8.30
C ARG A 95 -43.17 -48.00 -9.09
N THR A 96 -42.81 -47.13 -9.98
CA THR A 96 -43.70 -46.54 -10.98
C THR A 96 -43.02 -46.45 -12.34
N ASN A 97 -43.76 -46.86 -13.45
CA ASN A 97 -43.30 -46.63 -14.83
C ASN A 97 -43.30 -45.13 -15.12
N GLN A 98 -42.13 -44.48 -14.98
CA GLN A 98 -41.97 -43.04 -15.16
C GLN A 98 -41.13 -42.74 -16.40
N SER A 99 -41.44 -41.68 -17.13
CA SER A 99 -40.73 -41.26 -18.32
C SER A 99 -39.39 -40.52 -17.95
N ILE A 100 -38.44 -40.54 -18.87
CA ILE A 100 -37.16 -39.77 -18.74
C ILE A 100 -37.46 -38.30 -18.44
N ASP A 101 -38.53 -37.73 -18.99
CA ASP A 101 -38.92 -36.34 -18.74
C ASP A 101 -39.31 -36.09 -17.27
N GLN A 102 -39.84 -37.08 -16.56
CA GLN A 102 -40.15 -36.96 -15.16
C GLN A 102 -38.87 -37.00 -14.30
N VAL A 103 -37.92 -37.86 -14.65
CA VAL A 103 -36.56 -37.84 -14.02
C VAL A 103 -35.90 -36.47 -14.18
N ARG A 104 -35.94 -35.89 -15.39
CA ARG A 104 -35.39 -34.55 -15.65
C ARG A 104 -36.11 -33.44 -14.88
N ARG A 105 -37.45 -33.50 -14.77
CA ARG A 105 -38.21 -32.52 -13.96
C ARG A 105 -37.82 -32.60 -12.49
N LEU A 106 -37.68 -33.79 -11.93
CA LEU A 106 -37.23 -33.99 -10.55
C LEU A 106 -35.84 -33.38 -10.32
N GLY A 107 -34.91 -33.57 -11.25
CA GLY A 107 -33.58 -32.96 -11.20
C GLY A 107 -33.60 -31.45 -11.21
N GLN A 108 -34.47 -30.85 -12.04
CA GLN A 108 -34.66 -29.41 -12.11
C GLN A 108 -35.29 -28.85 -10.84
N GLU A 109 -36.33 -29.51 -10.30
CA GLU A 109 -36.98 -29.14 -9.06
C GLU A 109 -35.99 -29.19 -7.87
N ALA A 110 -35.26 -30.28 -7.76
CA ALA A 110 -34.24 -30.47 -6.74
C ALA A 110 -33.16 -29.38 -6.82
N SER A 111 -32.70 -29.05 -8.02
CA SER A 111 -31.70 -28.00 -8.23
C SER A 111 -32.24 -26.61 -7.86
N LYS A 112 -33.52 -26.32 -8.16
CA LYS A 112 -34.19 -25.08 -7.71
C LYS A 112 -34.26 -25.00 -6.19
N LEU A 113 -34.67 -26.06 -5.51
CA LEU A 113 -34.73 -26.14 -4.05
C LEU A 113 -33.35 -25.93 -3.42
N TYR A 114 -32.35 -26.58 -3.98
CA TYR A 114 -30.98 -26.45 -3.51
C TYR A 114 -30.44 -25.02 -3.61
N ASN A 115 -30.68 -24.37 -4.75
CA ASN A 115 -30.30 -22.99 -4.98
C ASN A 115 -31.07 -21.99 -4.10
N ALA A 116 -32.30 -22.35 -3.70
CA ALA A 116 -33.12 -21.60 -2.72
C ALA A 116 -32.70 -21.88 -1.25
N GLY A 117 -31.65 -22.65 -1.01
CA GLY A 117 -31.16 -22.96 0.33
C GLY A 117 -31.93 -24.10 1.03
N GLN A 118 -32.93 -24.70 0.38
CA GLN A 118 -33.74 -25.80 0.91
C GLN A 118 -33.01 -27.14 0.65
N ARG A 119 -31.98 -27.40 1.42
CA ARG A 119 -31.00 -28.48 1.15
C ARG A 119 -31.58 -29.88 1.32
N GLU A 120 -32.28 -30.17 2.42
CA GLU A 120 -32.87 -31.49 2.68
C GLU A 120 -34.00 -31.84 1.71
N PRO A 121 -34.95 -30.93 1.39
CA PRO A 121 -35.91 -31.16 0.31
C PRO A 121 -35.27 -31.45 -1.05
N ALA A 122 -34.17 -30.77 -1.38
CA ALA A 122 -33.43 -31.02 -2.61
C ALA A 122 -32.82 -32.45 -2.64
N LEU A 123 -32.19 -32.86 -1.53
CA LEU A 123 -31.65 -34.22 -1.38
C LEU A 123 -32.72 -35.28 -1.58
N SER A 124 -33.88 -35.14 -0.95
CA SER A 124 -35.01 -36.05 -1.09
C SER A 124 -35.47 -36.16 -2.55
N LYS A 125 -35.51 -35.06 -3.27
CA LYS A 125 -35.84 -35.04 -4.71
C LYS A 125 -34.79 -35.69 -5.57
N TRP A 126 -33.51 -35.56 -5.28
CA TRP A 126 -32.45 -36.27 -5.99
C TRP A 126 -32.45 -37.78 -5.70
N GLN A 127 -32.85 -38.21 -4.49
CA GLN A 127 -33.05 -39.59 -4.14
C GLN A 127 -34.22 -40.20 -4.91
N GLU A 128 -35.35 -39.47 -5.01
CA GLU A 128 -36.50 -39.82 -5.81
C GLU A 128 -36.13 -39.94 -7.31
N MET A 129 -35.36 -38.98 -7.82
CA MET A 129 -34.81 -38.99 -9.17
C MET A 129 -33.95 -40.24 -9.43
N TYR A 130 -33.04 -40.57 -8.49
CA TYR A 130 -32.19 -41.75 -8.57
C TYR A 130 -33.01 -43.03 -8.66
N GLY A 131 -33.99 -43.21 -7.74
CA GLY A 131 -34.86 -44.42 -7.75
C GLY A 131 -35.61 -44.61 -9.07
N LEU A 132 -36.22 -43.52 -9.56
CA LEU A 132 -36.95 -43.56 -10.82
C LEU A 132 -36.04 -43.82 -12.04
N ALA A 133 -34.83 -43.20 -12.05
CA ALA A 133 -33.86 -43.43 -13.13
C ALA A 133 -33.38 -44.89 -13.16
N GLN A 134 -33.21 -45.50 -11.99
CA GLN A 134 -32.84 -46.91 -11.85
C GLN A 134 -33.94 -47.87 -12.34
N ASP A 135 -35.17 -47.59 -11.96
CA ASP A 135 -36.34 -48.40 -12.39
C ASP A 135 -36.49 -48.45 -13.91
N ILE A 136 -36.20 -47.34 -14.60
CA ILE A 136 -36.28 -47.25 -16.08
C ILE A 136 -34.92 -47.51 -16.77
N LYS A 137 -33.89 -47.88 -16.02
CA LYS A 137 -32.51 -48.14 -16.51
C LYS A 137 -31.92 -46.95 -17.28
N TYR A 138 -32.17 -45.76 -16.81
CA TYR A 138 -31.66 -44.51 -17.40
C TYR A 138 -30.35 -44.05 -16.67
N SER A 139 -29.22 -44.63 -17.13
CA SER A 139 -27.90 -44.43 -16.50
C SER A 139 -27.46 -42.97 -16.41
N GLU A 140 -27.85 -42.12 -17.37
CA GLU A 140 -27.53 -40.66 -17.34
C GLU A 140 -28.28 -39.96 -16.21
N GLY A 141 -29.57 -40.32 -16.00
CA GLY A 141 -30.35 -39.78 -14.89
C GLY A 141 -29.85 -40.27 -13.53
N GLU A 142 -29.45 -41.54 -13.43
CA GLU A 142 -28.80 -42.09 -12.24
C GLU A 142 -27.50 -41.33 -11.93
N GLY A 143 -26.62 -41.18 -12.93
CA GLY A 143 -25.35 -40.49 -12.79
C GLY A 143 -25.52 -39.01 -12.42
N GLU A 144 -26.52 -38.32 -12.95
CA GLU A 144 -26.84 -36.92 -12.61
C GLU A 144 -27.32 -36.80 -11.16
N ALA A 145 -28.23 -37.69 -10.73
CA ALA A 145 -28.71 -37.70 -9.36
C ALA A 145 -27.56 -37.94 -8.36
N LEU A 146 -26.69 -38.92 -8.61
CA LEU A 146 -25.53 -39.24 -7.78
C LEU A 146 -24.54 -38.07 -7.75
N SER A 147 -24.30 -37.42 -8.88
CA SER A 147 -23.40 -36.24 -8.97
C SER A 147 -23.91 -35.09 -8.09
N ASN A 148 -25.21 -34.79 -8.12
CA ASN A 148 -25.81 -33.75 -7.33
C ASN A 148 -25.85 -34.11 -5.82
N MET A 149 -26.14 -35.36 -5.48
CA MET A 149 -26.04 -35.88 -4.12
C MET A 149 -24.59 -35.83 -3.61
N ALA A 150 -23.60 -36.18 -4.45
CA ALA A 150 -22.20 -36.03 -4.10
C ALA A 150 -21.86 -34.58 -3.71
N ARG A 151 -22.31 -33.62 -4.51
CA ARG A 151 -22.16 -32.18 -4.21
C ARG A 151 -22.83 -31.77 -2.89
N PHE A 152 -24.05 -32.24 -2.63
CA PHE A 152 -24.74 -32.02 -1.35
C PHE A 152 -23.89 -32.51 -0.17
N TYR A 153 -23.33 -33.71 -0.24
CA TYR A 153 -22.53 -34.28 0.82
C TYR A 153 -21.15 -33.61 0.96
N VAL A 154 -20.61 -33.07 -0.12
CA VAL A 154 -19.44 -32.16 -0.02
C VAL A 154 -19.77 -30.95 0.83
N ASP A 155 -20.89 -30.28 0.56
CA ASP A 155 -21.33 -29.10 1.31
C ASP A 155 -21.65 -29.43 2.78
N ALA A 156 -22.18 -30.64 3.02
CA ALA A 156 -22.43 -31.16 4.37
C ALA A 156 -21.16 -31.67 5.08
N LYS A 157 -19.98 -31.55 4.45
CA LYS A 157 -18.69 -32.04 4.92
C LYS A 157 -18.63 -33.56 5.15
N GLN A 158 -19.53 -34.32 4.54
CA GLN A 158 -19.56 -35.77 4.60
C GLN A 158 -18.78 -36.35 3.42
N TYR A 159 -17.48 -36.10 3.40
CA TYR A 159 -16.61 -36.33 2.26
C TYR A 159 -16.51 -37.80 1.83
N VAL A 160 -16.65 -38.76 2.74
CA VAL A 160 -16.66 -40.19 2.43
C VAL A 160 -17.87 -40.56 1.57
N LYS A 161 -19.06 -40.08 1.97
CA LYS A 161 -20.29 -40.31 1.16
C LYS A 161 -20.19 -39.60 -0.19
N ALA A 162 -19.70 -38.35 -0.18
CA ALA A 162 -19.51 -37.61 -1.41
C ALA A 162 -18.54 -38.31 -2.39
N LYS A 163 -17.43 -38.84 -1.87
CA LYS A 163 -16.47 -39.63 -2.67
C LYS A 163 -17.16 -40.83 -3.31
N TYR A 164 -17.84 -41.63 -2.50
CA TYR A 164 -18.53 -42.86 -3.00
C TYR A 164 -19.53 -42.52 -4.11
N LEU A 165 -20.40 -41.53 -3.88
CA LEU A 165 -21.40 -41.11 -4.88
C LEU A 165 -20.75 -40.51 -6.13
N GLY A 166 -19.68 -39.75 -5.98
CA GLY A 166 -18.95 -39.15 -7.10
C GLY A 166 -18.26 -40.21 -7.98
N GLU A 167 -17.67 -41.25 -7.40
CA GLU A 167 -17.06 -42.38 -8.13
C GLU A 167 -18.10 -43.14 -8.94
N ASN A 168 -19.25 -43.46 -8.35
CA ASN A 168 -20.35 -44.15 -9.05
C ASN A 168 -20.98 -43.27 -10.14
N ALA A 169 -21.13 -41.99 -9.91
CA ALA A 169 -21.63 -41.05 -10.93
C ALA A 169 -20.70 -41.00 -12.14
N ILE A 170 -19.39 -41.02 -11.95
CA ILE A 170 -18.40 -40.98 -13.01
C ILE A 170 -18.46 -42.29 -13.82
N GLU A 171 -18.63 -43.44 -13.19
CA GLU A 171 -18.74 -44.74 -13.85
C GLU A 171 -19.97 -44.78 -14.76
N LEU A 172 -21.14 -44.34 -14.26
CA LEU A 172 -22.39 -44.30 -15.05
C LEU A 172 -22.32 -43.30 -16.21
N LEU A 173 -21.62 -42.18 -16.03
CA LEU A 173 -21.53 -41.12 -17.02
C LEU A 173 -20.33 -41.25 -17.99
N ALA A 174 -19.44 -42.22 -17.79
CA ALA A 174 -18.18 -42.31 -18.55
C ALA A 174 -18.38 -42.36 -20.08
N ASN A 175 -19.44 -43.00 -20.54
CA ASN A 175 -19.80 -43.17 -21.98
C ASN A 175 -21.04 -42.34 -22.37
N SER A 176 -21.48 -41.43 -21.50
CA SER A 176 -22.67 -40.60 -21.70
C SER A 176 -22.39 -39.41 -22.63
N SER A 177 -23.43 -38.94 -23.32
CA SER A 177 -23.41 -37.70 -24.07
C SER A 177 -23.39 -36.46 -23.12
N GLU A 178 -23.73 -36.63 -21.82
CA GLU A 178 -23.87 -35.58 -20.80
C GLU A 178 -22.50 -35.19 -20.19
N GLN A 179 -21.60 -34.70 -21.04
CA GLN A 179 -20.22 -34.38 -20.67
C GLN A 179 -20.12 -33.36 -19.55
N GLN A 180 -21.08 -32.42 -19.46
CA GLN A 180 -21.10 -31.43 -18.39
C GLN A 180 -21.42 -32.05 -17.03
N THR A 181 -22.37 -32.99 -17.01
CA THR A 181 -22.71 -33.71 -15.78
C THR A 181 -21.55 -34.59 -15.31
N LEU A 182 -20.83 -35.21 -16.25
CA LEU A 182 -19.59 -35.94 -15.95
C LEU A 182 -18.51 -34.99 -15.36
N ALA A 183 -18.37 -33.79 -15.89
CA ALA A 183 -17.43 -32.79 -15.34
C ALA A 183 -17.85 -32.36 -13.92
N LYS A 184 -19.16 -32.17 -13.67
CA LYS A 184 -19.67 -31.85 -12.32
C LYS A 184 -19.41 -32.99 -11.32
N ALA A 185 -19.60 -34.24 -11.73
CA ALA A 185 -19.31 -35.41 -10.90
C ALA A 185 -17.81 -35.44 -10.51
N ARG A 186 -16.92 -35.21 -11.49
CA ARG A 186 -15.46 -35.14 -11.25
C ARG A 186 -15.08 -34.00 -10.34
N ILE A 187 -15.75 -32.85 -10.44
CA ILE A 187 -15.51 -31.68 -9.55
C ILE A 187 -15.95 -32.01 -8.12
N ALA A 188 -17.15 -32.59 -7.94
CA ALA A 188 -17.61 -33.01 -6.61
C ALA A 188 -16.68 -34.06 -5.99
N LEU A 189 -16.18 -35.01 -6.80
CA LEU A 189 -15.19 -35.99 -6.36
C LEU A 189 -13.84 -35.33 -6.01
N ALA A 190 -13.38 -34.34 -6.77
CA ALA A 190 -12.17 -33.58 -6.46
C ALA A 190 -12.28 -32.86 -5.12
N GLN A 191 -13.42 -32.25 -4.84
CA GLN A 191 -13.71 -31.61 -3.55
C GLN A 191 -13.77 -32.62 -2.41
N ALA A 192 -14.37 -33.78 -2.64
CA ALA A 192 -14.41 -34.86 -1.64
C ALA A 192 -13.00 -35.37 -1.32
N TYR A 193 -12.15 -35.60 -2.31
CA TYR A 193 -10.75 -36.00 -2.09
C TYR A 193 -9.96 -34.94 -1.36
N PHE A 194 -10.20 -33.66 -1.66
CA PHE A 194 -9.56 -32.58 -0.95
C PHE A 194 -9.98 -32.54 0.52
N GLY A 195 -11.27 -32.72 0.81
CA GLY A 195 -11.79 -32.81 2.17
C GLY A 195 -11.29 -34.02 2.95
N LEU A 196 -10.83 -35.07 2.27
CA LEU A 196 -10.18 -36.25 2.82
C LEU A 196 -8.65 -36.16 2.90
N ASP A 197 -8.09 -34.97 2.70
CA ASP A 197 -6.63 -34.69 2.70
C ASP A 197 -5.85 -35.53 1.66
N ASN A 198 -6.47 -35.74 0.50
CA ASN A 198 -5.87 -36.46 -0.62
C ASN A 198 -5.72 -35.56 -1.87
N PRO A 199 -4.78 -34.60 -1.85
CA PRO A 199 -4.66 -33.60 -2.91
C PRO A 199 -4.24 -34.17 -4.26
N VAL A 200 -3.54 -35.31 -4.31
CA VAL A 200 -3.10 -35.93 -5.58
C VAL A 200 -4.29 -36.39 -6.39
N TRP A 201 -5.21 -37.11 -5.78
CA TRP A 201 -6.43 -37.58 -6.44
C TRP A 201 -7.40 -36.43 -6.76
N ALA A 202 -7.47 -35.42 -5.86
CA ALA A 202 -8.25 -34.22 -6.12
C ALA A 202 -7.79 -33.52 -7.40
N ILE A 203 -6.47 -33.31 -7.56
CA ILE A 203 -5.88 -32.68 -8.77
C ILE A 203 -6.17 -33.53 -10.02
N GLN A 204 -6.05 -34.85 -9.95
CA GLN A 204 -6.33 -35.71 -11.09
C GLN A 204 -7.78 -35.60 -11.57
N GLN A 205 -8.75 -35.61 -10.65
CA GLN A 205 -10.15 -35.44 -11.00
C GLN A 205 -10.44 -34.06 -11.56
N LEU A 206 -9.82 -33.01 -11.01
CA LEU A 206 -9.95 -31.67 -11.56
C LEU A 206 -9.39 -31.57 -12.97
N ASP A 207 -8.19 -32.11 -13.24
CA ASP A 207 -7.57 -32.09 -14.57
C ASP A 207 -8.41 -32.86 -15.61
N ALA A 208 -9.04 -33.95 -15.17
CA ALA A 208 -9.96 -34.68 -16.02
C ALA A 208 -11.25 -33.90 -16.33
N ALA A 209 -11.81 -33.20 -15.32
CA ALA A 209 -12.97 -32.34 -15.52
C ALA A 209 -12.63 -31.17 -16.46
N LEU A 210 -11.48 -30.53 -16.30
CA LEU A 210 -11.01 -29.46 -17.17
C LEU A 210 -10.86 -29.89 -18.63
N LYS A 211 -10.33 -31.09 -18.87
CA LYS A 211 -10.23 -31.67 -20.24
C LYS A 211 -11.60 -31.82 -20.89
N ILE A 212 -12.58 -32.33 -20.15
CA ILE A 212 -13.95 -32.48 -20.63
C ILE A 212 -14.56 -31.15 -20.99
N LEU A 213 -14.44 -30.15 -20.11
CA LEU A 213 -15.01 -28.83 -20.33
C LEU A 213 -14.38 -28.06 -21.50
N ASN A 214 -13.09 -28.24 -21.74
CA ASN A 214 -12.41 -27.67 -22.91
C ASN A 214 -12.87 -28.27 -24.26
N LEU A 215 -13.44 -29.50 -24.24
CA LEU A 215 -13.88 -30.21 -25.42
C LEU A 215 -15.40 -30.12 -25.66
N SER A 216 -16.17 -29.65 -24.64
CA SER A 216 -17.62 -29.62 -24.70
C SER A 216 -18.16 -28.25 -25.08
N GLN A 217 -19.09 -28.20 -26.04
CA GLN A 217 -19.92 -27.02 -26.31
C GLN A 217 -21.19 -27.11 -25.46
N SER A 218 -21.37 -26.11 -24.53
CA SER A 218 -22.57 -26.09 -23.70
C SER A 218 -23.79 -25.59 -24.44
N LYS A 219 -24.93 -26.24 -24.20
CA LYS A 219 -26.25 -25.83 -24.71
C LYS A 219 -26.92 -24.80 -23.80
N ASP A 220 -26.56 -24.74 -22.49
CA ASP A 220 -27.05 -23.78 -21.49
C ASP A 220 -25.91 -22.93 -20.98
N PRO A 221 -25.88 -21.62 -21.34
CA PRO A 221 -24.81 -20.71 -20.89
C PRO A 221 -24.76 -20.55 -19.37
N ALA A 222 -25.89 -20.52 -18.66
CA ALA A 222 -25.91 -20.31 -17.21
C ALA A 222 -25.36 -21.54 -16.46
N GLU A 223 -25.65 -22.75 -16.97
CA GLU A 223 -25.09 -23.97 -16.42
C GLU A 223 -23.58 -24.07 -16.67
N ALA A 224 -23.14 -23.80 -17.90
CA ALA A 224 -21.72 -23.74 -18.22
C ALA A 224 -20.95 -22.77 -17.32
N ALA A 225 -21.48 -21.59 -17.12
CA ALA A 225 -20.89 -20.59 -16.24
C ALA A 225 -20.74 -21.10 -14.80
N SER A 226 -21.72 -21.81 -14.27
CA SER A 226 -21.68 -22.35 -12.91
C SER A 226 -20.57 -23.38 -12.75
N VAL A 227 -20.40 -24.26 -13.72
CA VAL A 227 -19.33 -25.28 -13.75
C VAL A 227 -17.95 -24.60 -13.87
N MET A 228 -17.80 -23.64 -14.77
CA MET A 228 -16.56 -22.88 -14.96
C MET A 228 -16.16 -22.12 -13.68
N TYR A 229 -17.13 -21.51 -12.98
CA TYR A 229 -16.89 -20.84 -11.72
C TYR A 229 -16.37 -21.80 -10.63
N LEU A 230 -16.97 -22.99 -10.52
CA LEU A 230 -16.49 -24.02 -9.59
C LEU A 230 -15.06 -24.47 -9.93
N CYS A 231 -14.78 -24.69 -11.20
CA CYS A 231 -13.43 -25.04 -11.66
C CYS A 231 -12.42 -23.94 -11.33
N ALA A 232 -12.78 -22.67 -11.57
CA ALA A 232 -11.94 -21.54 -11.24
C ALA A 232 -11.61 -21.50 -9.73
N SER A 233 -12.63 -21.69 -8.88
CA SER A 233 -12.46 -21.70 -7.42
C SER A 233 -11.54 -22.82 -6.95
N LEU A 234 -11.65 -24.02 -7.52
CA LEU A 234 -10.76 -25.14 -7.22
C LEU A 234 -9.33 -24.90 -7.75
N CYS A 235 -9.19 -24.33 -8.94
CA CYS A 235 -7.89 -23.93 -9.47
C CYS A 235 -7.15 -22.96 -8.54
N VAL A 236 -7.86 -22.02 -7.90
CA VAL A 236 -7.28 -21.15 -6.85
C VAL A 236 -6.78 -22.00 -5.67
N GLN A 237 -7.62 -22.92 -5.18
CA GLN A 237 -7.25 -23.78 -4.03
C GLN A 237 -6.05 -24.67 -4.34
N PHE A 238 -5.93 -25.15 -5.57
CA PHE A 238 -4.81 -25.98 -6.02
C PHE A 238 -3.62 -25.20 -6.59
N ASN A 239 -3.59 -23.89 -6.39
CA ASN A 239 -2.53 -23.01 -6.88
C ASN A 239 -2.28 -23.12 -8.39
N LYS A 240 -3.36 -23.18 -9.18
CA LYS A 240 -3.36 -23.13 -10.64
C LYS A 240 -3.95 -21.81 -11.15
N PRO A 241 -3.26 -20.66 -10.91
CA PRO A 241 -3.87 -19.36 -11.11
C PRO A 241 -4.20 -19.05 -12.58
N LYS A 242 -3.39 -19.52 -13.53
CA LYS A 242 -3.67 -19.30 -14.97
C LYS A 242 -4.98 -19.93 -15.42
N ASP A 243 -5.24 -21.15 -14.95
CA ASP A 243 -6.49 -21.85 -15.25
C ASP A 243 -7.66 -21.16 -14.53
N ALA A 244 -7.49 -20.74 -13.27
CA ALA A 244 -8.50 -20.01 -12.53
C ALA A 244 -8.93 -18.72 -13.25
N ILE A 245 -7.97 -17.91 -13.73
CA ILE A 245 -8.25 -16.67 -14.47
C ILE A 245 -9.09 -16.97 -15.71
N ARG A 246 -8.65 -17.93 -16.53
CA ARG A 246 -9.36 -18.31 -17.75
C ARG A 246 -10.80 -18.72 -17.45
N PHE A 247 -11.00 -19.59 -16.46
CA PHE A 247 -12.33 -20.08 -16.12
C PHE A 247 -13.24 -19.00 -15.52
N TYR A 248 -12.72 -18.08 -14.71
CA TYR A 248 -13.51 -16.93 -14.27
C TYR A 248 -13.93 -16.03 -15.44
N GLN A 249 -13.04 -15.79 -16.42
CA GLN A 249 -13.35 -15.00 -17.61
C GLN A 249 -14.42 -15.66 -18.47
N GLU A 250 -14.30 -16.98 -18.71
CA GLU A 250 -15.27 -17.77 -19.45
C GLU A 250 -16.62 -17.82 -18.72
N ALA A 251 -16.63 -18.09 -17.41
CA ALA A 251 -17.83 -18.10 -16.59
C ALA A 251 -18.60 -16.77 -16.67
N ALA A 252 -17.90 -15.64 -16.55
CA ALA A 252 -18.53 -14.32 -16.64
C ALA A 252 -19.08 -14.05 -18.05
N THR A 253 -18.39 -14.52 -19.09
CA THR A 253 -18.86 -14.39 -20.48
C THR A 253 -20.14 -15.18 -20.70
N TYR A 254 -20.22 -16.42 -20.23
CA TYR A 254 -21.44 -17.22 -20.29
C TYR A 254 -22.60 -16.63 -19.49
N GLN A 255 -22.34 -16.04 -18.30
CA GLN A 255 -23.39 -15.32 -17.54
C GLN A 255 -23.91 -14.10 -18.29
N THR A 256 -23.03 -13.38 -18.98
CA THR A 256 -23.45 -12.24 -19.82
C THR A 256 -24.32 -12.71 -21.00
N GLN A 257 -23.98 -13.82 -21.65
CA GLN A 257 -24.78 -14.44 -22.71
C GLN A 257 -26.16 -14.92 -22.21
N ALA A 258 -26.22 -15.37 -20.96
CA ALA A 258 -27.46 -15.75 -20.28
C ALA A 258 -28.28 -14.53 -19.77
N ASN A 259 -27.87 -13.30 -20.04
CA ASN A 259 -28.42 -12.06 -19.49
C ASN A 259 -28.38 -11.95 -17.95
N ASN A 260 -27.55 -12.73 -17.29
CA ASN A 260 -27.36 -12.70 -15.83
C ASN A 260 -26.25 -11.70 -15.46
N TYR A 261 -26.49 -10.42 -15.75
CA TYR A 261 -25.46 -9.37 -15.60
C TYR A 261 -24.93 -9.24 -14.16
N GLY A 262 -25.80 -9.42 -13.16
CA GLY A 262 -25.41 -9.38 -11.75
C GLY A 262 -24.36 -10.42 -11.40
N GLU A 263 -24.57 -11.66 -11.88
CA GLU A 263 -23.64 -12.76 -11.65
C GLU A 263 -22.34 -12.58 -12.45
N ALA A 264 -22.43 -12.06 -13.68
CA ALA A 264 -21.26 -11.75 -14.50
C ALA A 264 -20.36 -10.69 -13.81
N VAL A 265 -20.97 -9.63 -13.28
CA VAL A 265 -20.28 -8.58 -12.48
C VAL A 265 -19.63 -9.21 -11.25
N ARG A 266 -20.33 -10.05 -10.49
CA ARG A 266 -19.82 -10.72 -9.30
C ARG A 266 -18.60 -11.60 -9.61
N ILE A 267 -18.67 -12.41 -10.65
CA ILE A 267 -17.60 -13.33 -11.06
C ILE A 267 -16.35 -12.54 -11.48
N ARG A 268 -16.49 -11.49 -12.29
CA ARG A 268 -15.36 -10.65 -12.69
C ARG A 268 -14.77 -9.86 -11.53
N ALA A 269 -15.60 -9.36 -10.60
CA ALA A 269 -15.10 -8.71 -9.39
C ALA A 269 -14.28 -9.68 -8.52
N THR A 270 -14.69 -10.97 -8.46
CA THR A 270 -13.88 -12.02 -7.81
C THR A 270 -12.54 -12.23 -8.53
N LEU A 271 -12.55 -12.20 -9.87
CA LEU A 271 -11.32 -12.28 -10.67
C LEU A 271 -10.39 -11.10 -10.40
N VAL A 272 -10.92 -9.88 -10.27
CA VAL A 272 -10.12 -8.70 -9.89
C VAL A 272 -9.41 -8.95 -8.56
N GLY A 273 -10.12 -9.50 -7.57
CA GLY A 273 -9.52 -9.89 -6.29
C GLY A 273 -8.37 -10.88 -6.43
N LEU A 274 -8.57 -11.94 -7.23
CA LEU A 274 -7.54 -12.93 -7.49
C LEU A 274 -6.30 -12.31 -8.17
N LEU A 275 -6.50 -11.44 -9.15
CA LEU A 275 -5.40 -10.75 -9.84
C LEU A 275 -4.61 -9.86 -8.87
N ILE A 276 -5.29 -9.18 -7.93
CA ILE A 276 -4.65 -8.40 -6.87
C ILE A 276 -3.83 -9.31 -5.95
N GLU A 277 -4.39 -10.45 -5.51
CA GLU A 277 -3.67 -11.43 -4.68
C GLU A 277 -2.42 -11.98 -5.36
N MET A 278 -2.43 -12.07 -6.68
CA MET A 278 -1.28 -12.50 -7.49
C MET A 278 -0.27 -11.38 -7.77
N GLY A 279 -0.55 -10.15 -7.37
CA GLY A 279 0.28 -8.98 -7.69
C GLY A 279 0.17 -8.52 -9.15
N TRP A 280 -0.86 -8.94 -9.88
CA TRP A 280 -1.09 -8.52 -11.27
C TRP A 280 -2.01 -7.30 -11.31
N PHE A 281 -1.54 -6.21 -10.73
CA PHE A 281 -2.35 -5.04 -10.41
C PHE A 281 -2.88 -4.30 -11.64
N THR A 282 -2.08 -4.21 -12.73
CA THR A 282 -2.53 -3.61 -14.00
C THR A 282 -3.62 -4.43 -14.65
N ALA A 283 -3.45 -5.76 -14.69
CA ALA A 283 -4.48 -6.66 -15.20
C ALA A 283 -5.77 -6.63 -14.33
N ALA A 284 -5.63 -6.43 -13.01
CA ALA A 284 -6.76 -6.24 -12.12
C ALA A 284 -7.55 -4.98 -12.46
N LEU A 285 -6.85 -3.86 -12.78
CA LEU A 285 -7.51 -2.62 -13.18
C LEU A 285 -8.21 -2.76 -14.53
N GLU A 286 -7.58 -3.37 -15.53
CA GLU A 286 -8.18 -3.66 -16.83
C GLU A 286 -9.45 -4.54 -16.71
N GLU A 287 -9.39 -5.55 -15.83
CA GLU A 287 -10.54 -6.40 -15.57
C GLU A 287 -11.66 -5.64 -14.83
N ALA A 288 -11.32 -4.74 -13.90
CA ALA A 288 -12.27 -3.88 -13.21
C ALA A 288 -13.00 -2.92 -14.19
N GLU A 289 -12.33 -2.43 -15.23
CA GLU A 289 -12.97 -1.64 -16.30
C GLU A 289 -14.01 -2.46 -17.07
N LYS A 290 -13.73 -3.75 -17.32
CA LYS A 290 -14.72 -4.66 -17.94
C LYS A 290 -15.91 -4.92 -17.02
N VAL A 291 -15.68 -5.04 -15.69
CA VAL A 291 -16.78 -5.11 -14.69
C VAL A 291 -17.67 -3.89 -14.80
N MET A 292 -17.06 -2.70 -14.86
CA MET A 292 -17.80 -1.43 -14.97
C MET A 292 -18.57 -1.33 -16.31
N SER A 293 -17.98 -1.80 -17.40
CA SER A 293 -18.63 -1.84 -18.70
C SER A 293 -19.92 -2.70 -18.65
N ILE A 294 -19.85 -3.90 -18.09
CA ILE A 294 -21.01 -4.80 -17.94
C ILE A 294 -22.07 -4.13 -17.04
N ALA A 295 -21.66 -3.54 -15.90
CA ALA A 295 -22.58 -2.88 -14.98
C ALA A 295 -23.35 -1.71 -15.63
N LYS A 296 -22.71 -0.95 -16.51
CA LYS A 296 -23.33 0.18 -17.24
C LYS A 296 -24.24 -0.26 -18.38
N THR A 297 -23.94 -1.38 -19.02
CA THR A 297 -24.71 -1.87 -20.18
C THR A 297 -25.89 -2.75 -19.76
N ALA A 298 -26.00 -3.12 -18.48
CA ALA A 298 -27.12 -3.91 -17.97
C ALA A 298 -28.46 -3.18 -18.15
N PRO A 299 -29.53 -3.83 -18.66
CA PRO A 299 -30.81 -3.21 -18.95
C PRO A 299 -31.58 -2.75 -17.71
N THR A 300 -31.33 -3.41 -16.56
CA THR A 300 -32.01 -3.19 -15.28
C THR A 300 -30.99 -3.07 -14.16
N ASP A 301 -31.34 -2.33 -13.09
CA ASP A 301 -30.55 -2.21 -11.85
C ASP A 301 -29.09 -1.74 -12.04
N SER A 302 -28.81 -1.01 -13.10
CA SER A 302 -27.49 -0.51 -13.46
C SER A 302 -26.79 0.18 -12.29
N ASN A 303 -27.50 0.98 -11.48
CA ASN A 303 -26.91 1.65 -10.32
C ASN A 303 -26.46 0.65 -9.24
N ALA A 304 -27.26 -0.37 -8.93
CA ALA A 304 -26.92 -1.39 -7.95
C ALA A 304 -25.71 -2.21 -8.42
N LEU A 305 -25.62 -2.53 -9.71
CA LEU A 305 -24.49 -3.27 -10.30
C LEU A 305 -23.19 -2.44 -10.37
N GLN A 306 -23.30 -1.10 -10.37
CA GLN A 306 -22.11 -0.24 -10.32
C GLN A 306 -21.39 -0.29 -8.95
N ILE A 307 -22.06 -0.66 -7.85
CA ILE A 307 -21.44 -0.75 -6.53
C ILE A 307 -20.26 -1.76 -6.52
N PRO A 308 -20.47 -3.05 -6.83
CA PRO A 308 -19.37 -4.01 -6.86
C PRO A 308 -18.32 -3.66 -7.94
N ALA A 309 -18.72 -3.02 -9.04
CA ALA A 309 -17.80 -2.56 -10.07
C ALA A 309 -16.90 -1.43 -9.59
N LEU A 310 -17.45 -0.39 -8.94
CA LEU A 310 -16.68 0.70 -8.33
C LEU A 310 -15.79 0.17 -7.20
N GLN A 311 -16.28 -0.75 -6.38
CA GLN A 311 -15.48 -1.37 -5.33
C GLN A 311 -14.27 -2.12 -5.93
N ALA A 312 -14.49 -2.96 -6.95
CA ALA A 312 -13.41 -3.67 -7.62
C ALA A 312 -12.38 -2.71 -8.24
N THR A 313 -12.86 -1.63 -8.87
CA THR A 313 -11.98 -0.58 -9.42
C THR A 313 -11.16 0.11 -8.32
N ALA A 314 -11.79 0.52 -7.22
CA ALA A 314 -11.11 1.17 -6.10
C ALA A 314 -10.07 0.23 -5.46
N ASN A 315 -10.38 -1.05 -5.36
CA ASN A 315 -9.47 -2.06 -4.83
C ASN A 315 -8.24 -2.26 -5.74
N ALA A 316 -8.44 -2.29 -7.05
CA ALA A 316 -7.33 -2.38 -8.02
C ALA A 316 -6.46 -1.12 -7.99
N GLN A 317 -7.06 0.07 -7.89
CA GLN A 317 -6.36 1.35 -7.75
C GLN A 317 -5.56 1.39 -6.43
N TYR A 318 -6.16 0.92 -5.33
CA TYR A 318 -5.46 0.81 -4.03
C TYR A 318 -4.23 -0.11 -4.13
N ALA A 319 -4.38 -1.26 -4.77
CA ALA A 319 -3.28 -2.20 -4.97
C ALA A 319 -2.15 -1.66 -5.85
N LEU A 320 -2.49 -0.77 -6.81
CA LEU A 320 -1.53 -0.01 -7.61
C LEU A 320 -0.88 1.16 -6.84
N ASN A 321 -1.23 1.37 -5.57
CA ASN A 321 -0.87 2.54 -4.77
C ASN A 321 -1.40 3.88 -5.33
N ASP A 322 -2.37 3.84 -6.25
CA ASP A 322 -3.09 5.02 -6.72
C ASP A 322 -4.22 5.36 -5.72
N TYR A 323 -3.81 5.72 -4.51
CA TYR A 323 -4.73 5.98 -3.39
C TYR A 323 -5.67 7.17 -3.66
N ALA A 324 -5.24 8.15 -4.48
CA ALA A 324 -6.07 9.28 -4.83
C ALA A 324 -7.24 8.87 -5.71
N GLU A 325 -7.01 8.08 -6.76
CA GLU A 325 -8.09 7.57 -7.60
C GLU A 325 -8.97 6.56 -6.84
N ALA A 326 -8.37 5.70 -6.01
CA ALA A 326 -9.12 4.79 -5.15
C ALA A 326 -10.11 5.57 -4.26
N ARG A 327 -9.67 6.67 -3.64
CA ARG A 327 -10.57 7.53 -2.87
C ARG A 327 -11.66 8.15 -3.74
N ARG A 328 -11.32 8.75 -4.89
CA ARG A 328 -12.33 9.35 -5.78
C ARG A 328 -13.37 8.32 -6.21
N THR A 329 -12.93 7.08 -6.42
CA THR A 329 -13.82 5.97 -6.77
C THR A 329 -14.74 5.61 -5.61
N TYR A 330 -14.24 5.58 -4.36
CA TYR A 330 -15.08 5.39 -3.18
C TYR A 330 -16.01 6.59 -2.94
N ASP A 331 -15.56 7.83 -3.12
CA ASP A 331 -16.41 9.02 -3.01
C ASP A 331 -17.60 8.92 -4.00
N LYS A 332 -17.37 8.50 -5.27
CA LYS A 332 -18.43 8.22 -6.25
C LYS A 332 -19.35 7.10 -5.78
N LEU A 333 -18.80 6.02 -5.24
CA LEU A 333 -19.56 4.89 -4.73
C LEU A 333 -20.48 5.31 -3.57
N PHE A 334 -19.96 6.04 -2.59
CA PHE A 334 -20.75 6.52 -1.45
C PHE A 334 -21.80 7.56 -1.85
N ALA A 335 -21.54 8.36 -2.89
CA ALA A 335 -22.53 9.27 -3.47
C ALA A 335 -23.68 8.53 -4.22
N LEU A 336 -23.42 7.32 -4.71
CA LEU A 336 -24.39 6.47 -5.39
C LEU A 336 -25.31 5.71 -4.42
N LEU A 337 -24.80 5.32 -3.24
CA LEU A 337 -25.53 4.50 -2.26
C LEU A 337 -26.92 5.04 -1.87
N PRO A 338 -27.12 6.35 -1.62
CA PRO A 338 -28.46 6.89 -1.31
C PRO A 338 -29.47 6.82 -2.45
N GLN A 339 -29.00 6.62 -3.70
CA GLN A 339 -29.85 6.57 -4.90
C GLN A 339 -30.40 5.17 -5.18
N ILE A 340 -30.00 4.16 -4.39
CA ILE A 340 -30.37 2.76 -4.56
C ILE A 340 -31.33 2.34 -3.44
N ASP A 341 -32.30 1.49 -3.76
CA ASP A 341 -33.17 0.92 -2.73
C ASP A 341 -32.31 0.21 -1.65
N GLN A 342 -32.41 0.69 -0.43
CA GLN A 342 -31.63 0.18 0.70
C GLN A 342 -31.87 -1.31 0.98
N LYS A 343 -32.99 -1.89 0.51
CA LYS A 343 -33.26 -3.34 0.61
C LYS A 343 -32.35 -4.17 -0.30
N MET A 344 -31.79 -3.56 -1.34
CA MET A 344 -30.85 -4.24 -2.26
C MET A 344 -29.42 -4.25 -1.72
N ILE A 345 -29.10 -3.48 -0.67
CA ILE A 345 -27.76 -3.36 -0.11
C ILE A 345 -27.73 -3.98 1.27
N SER A 346 -27.17 -5.17 1.40
CA SER A 346 -27.05 -5.83 2.70
C SER A 346 -26.07 -5.09 3.63
N GLU A 347 -26.27 -5.23 4.95
CA GLU A 347 -25.35 -4.68 5.95
C GLU A 347 -23.92 -5.24 5.81
N GLN A 348 -23.78 -6.47 5.31
CA GLN A 348 -22.50 -7.06 4.94
C GLN A 348 -21.79 -6.25 3.85
N VAL A 349 -22.50 -5.86 2.81
CA VAL A 349 -21.94 -5.02 1.73
C VAL A 349 -21.51 -3.67 2.29
N LYS A 350 -22.37 -3.02 3.09
CA LYS A 350 -22.01 -1.74 3.72
C LYS A 350 -20.77 -1.84 4.60
N ALA A 351 -20.65 -2.90 5.39
CA ALA A 351 -19.49 -3.12 6.24
C ALA A 351 -18.21 -3.31 5.41
N ASN A 352 -18.27 -4.05 4.29
CA ASN A 352 -17.14 -4.25 3.41
C ASN A 352 -16.71 -2.96 2.70
N LEU A 353 -17.67 -2.15 2.27
CA LEU A 353 -17.40 -0.84 1.68
C LEU A 353 -16.73 0.10 2.71
N ASN A 354 -17.25 0.13 3.93
CA ASN A 354 -16.63 0.90 5.02
C ASN A 354 -15.21 0.41 5.31
N ASN A 355 -14.99 -0.90 5.35
CA ASN A 355 -13.66 -1.47 5.58
C ASN A 355 -12.67 -1.05 4.48
N GLY A 356 -13.03 -1.26 3.22
CA GLY A 356 -12.18 -0.91 2.08
C GLY A 356 -11.90 0.60 2.00
N PHE A 357 -12.93 1.44 2.19
CA PHE A 357 -12.75 2.89 2.20
C PHE A 357 -11.90 3.34 3.38
N GLY A 358 -12.10 2.75 4.56
CA GLY A 358 -11.27 3.02 5.73
C GLY A 358 -9.78 2.75 5.49
N PHE A 359 -9.43 1.65 4.79
CA PHE A 359 -8.05 1.38 4.39
C PHE A 359 -7.50 2.43 3.40
N VAL A 360 -8.29 2.84 2.41
CA VAL A 360 -7.88 3.91 1.48
C VAL A 360 -7.64 5.22 2.21
N LEU A 361 -8.55 5.62 3.11
CA LEU A 361 -8.43 6.83 3.92
C LEU A 361 -7.20 6.77 4.84
N ALA A 362 -6.92 5.63 5.44
CA ALA A 362 -5.74 5.39 6.25
C ALA A 362 -4.44 5.53 5.41
N ALA A 363 -4.44 4.96 4.21
CA ALA A 363 -3.29 5.04 3.31
C ALA A 363 -2.94 6.49 2.92
N ILE A 364 -3.94 7.35 2.75
CA ILE A 364 -3.74 8.76 2.43
C ILE A 364 -3.55 9.67 3.64
N GLY A 365 -3.58 9.11 4.87
CA GLY A 365 -3.38 9.84 6.12
C GLY A 365 -4.61 10.59 6.65
N ASP A 366 -5.80 10.32 6.13
CA ASP A 366 -7.06 10.87 6.65
C ASP A 366 -7.55 9.99 7.81
N TYR A 367 -6.81 10.02 8.92
CA TYR A 367 -6.98 9.07 10.02
C TYR A 367 -8.32 9.20 10.73
N ASP A 368 -8.88 10.41 10.83
CA ASP A 368 -10.17 10.62 11.50
C ASP A 368 -11.31 9.94 10.74
N GLN A 369 -11.41 10.16 9.42
CA GLN A 369 -12.41 9.49 8.60
C GLN A 369 -12.13 7.98 8.51
N ALA A 370 -10.86 7.58 8.38
CA ALA A 370 -10.47 6.15 8.36
C ALA A 370 -10.98 5.43 9.61
N LYS A 371 -10.77 5.99 10.80
CA LYS A 371 -11.25 5.40 12.07
C LYS A 371 -12.78 5.29 12.12
N GLN A 372 -13.50 6.30 11.62
CA GLN A 372 -14.98 6.25 11.58
C GLN A 372 -15.45 5.06 10.72
N HIS A 373 -14.95 4.93 9.52
CA HIS A 373 -15.32 3.86 8.60
C HIS A 373 -14.88 2.47 9.11
N LEU A 374 -13.64 2.34 9.58
CA LEU A 374 -13.14 1.08 10.12
C LEU A 374 -13.89 0.66 11.39
N THR A 375 -14.25 1.60 12.27
CA THR A 375 -15.03 1.29 13.49
C THR A 375 -16.42 0.78 13.12
N ALA A 376 -17.08 1.37 12.13
CA ALA A 376 -18.37 0.89 11.64
C ALA A 376 -18.26 -0.55 11.10
N ALA A 377 -17.23 -0.84 10.30
CA ALA A 377 -16.95 -2.16 9.78
C ALA A 377 -16.65 -3.18 10.90
N PHE A 378 -15.78 -2.82 11.84
CA PHE A 378 -15.40 -3.65 12.99
C PHE A 378 -16.60 -4.08 13.82
N ASN A 379 -17.47 -3.14 14.15
CA ASN A 379 -18.67 -3.41 14.95
C ASN A 379 -19.60 -4.41 14.25
N TYR A 380 -19.78 -4.27 12.94
CA TYR A 380 -20.55 -5.24 12.15
C TYR A 380 -19.88 -6.62 12.15
N PHE A 381 -18.61 -6.73 11.77
CA PHE A 381 -17.89 -8.01 11.71
C PHE A 381 -17.89 -8.73 13.07
N LYS A 382 -17.71 -7.99 14.15
CA LYS A 382 -17.80 -8.53 15.51
C LYS A 382 -19.20 -9.09 15.83
N THR A 383 -20.25 -8.39 15.42
CA THR A 383 -21.66 -8.80 15.65
C THR A 383 -21.98 -10.10 14.92
N VAL A 384 -21.57 -10.22 13.65
CA VAL A 384 -21.83 -11.41 12.83
C VAL A 384 -20.79 -12.52 13.04
N ARG A 385 -19.85 -12.34 13.96
CA ARG A 385 -18.73 -13.26 14.24
C ARG A 385 -17.85 -13.56 13.03
N ASP A 386 -17.71 -12.60 12.13
CA ASP A 386 -16.67 -12.64 11.11
C ASP A 386 -15.32 -12.29 11.76
N ASN A 387 -14.78 -13.27 12.48
CA ASN A 387 -13.61 -13.09 13.33
C ASN A 387 -12.37 -12.66 12.54
N PHE A 388 -12.24 -13.11 11.28
CA PHE A 388 -11.08 -12.76 10.46
C PHE A 388 -11.07 -11.25 10.13
N ASN A 389 -12.17 -10.74 9.55
CA ASN A 389 -12.28 -9.33 9.21
C ASN A 389 -12.32 -8.44 10.47
N ALA A 390 -12.94 -8.90 11.57
CA ALA A 390 -12.94 -8.18 12.83
C ALA A 390 -11.51 -7.99 13.39
N ALA A 391 -10.70 -9.05 13.43
CA ALA A 391 -9.32 -8.97 13.93
C ALA A 391 -8.44 -8.07 13.07
N GLN A 392 -8.55 -8.19 11.74
CA GLN A 392 -7.82 -7.35 10.80
C GLN A 392 -8.18 -5.87 10.95
N THR A 393 -9.48 -5.57 11.04
CA THR A 393 -9.96 -4.19 11.19
C THR A 393 -9.53 -3.60 12.55
N ALA A 394 -9.58 -4.41 13.63
CA ALA A 394 -9.09 -4.00 14.94
C ALA A 394 -7.58 -3.68 14.92
N ASN A 395 -6.78 -4.53 14.26
CA ASN A 395 -5.34 -4.26 14.06
C ASN A 395 -5.12 -2.95 13.30
N ALA A 396 -5.85 -2.70 12.21
CA ALA A 396 -5.74 -1.46 11.44
C ALA A 396 -6.09 -0.22 12.28
N ILE A 397 -7.17 -0.27 13.07
CA ILE A 397 -7.52 0.82 14.00
C ILE A 397 -6.39 1.02 15.02
N GLY A 398 -5.81 -0.06 15.57
CA GLY A 398 -4.66 0.01 16.47
C GLY A 398 -3.47 0.73 15.86
N VAL A 399 -3.15 0.47 14.59
CA VAL A 399 -2.08 1.16 13.85
C VAL A 399 -2.38 2.66 13.69
N LEU A 400 -3.63 3.03 13.37
CA LEU A 400 -4.03 4.44 13.24
C LEU A 400 -3.89 5.19 14.56
N GLU A 401 -4.36 4.61 15.67
CA GLU A 401 -4.22 5.21 17.00
C GLU A 401 -2.74 5.36 17.41
N ALA A 402 -1.88 4.41 17.03
CA ALA A 402 -0.45 4.49 17.27
C ALA A 402 0.21 5.64 16.49
N ASN A 403 -0.18 5.85 15.23
CA ASN A 403 0.34 6.92 14.39
C ASN A 403 -0.04 8.31 14.90
N GLU A 404 -1.14 8.43 15.62
CA GLU A 404 -1.56 9.66 16.31
C GLU A 404 -0.94 9.84 17.71
N GLY A 405 -0.19 8.85 18.19
CA GLY A 405 0.40 8.84 19.54
C GLY A 405 -0.56 8.39 20.65
N ASN A 406 -1.72 7.88 20.32
CA ASN A 406 -2.72 7.38 21.27
C ASN A 406 -2.39 5.94 21.72
N TYR A 407 -1.21 5.73 22.30
CA TYR A 407 -0.65 4.40 22.58
C TYR A 407 -1.57 3.50 23.42
N GLY A 408 -2.27 4.05 24.42
CA GLY A 408 -3.19 3.25 25.26
C GLY A 408 -4.37 2.68 24.46
N LYS A 409 -4.97 3.47 23.56
CA LYS A 409 -6.05 2.98 22.67
C LYS A 409 -5.52 1.97 21.67
N SER A 410 -4.36 2.23 21.10
CA SER A 410 -3.68 1.34 20.17
C SER A 410 -3.46 -0.05 20.77
N ILE A 411 -2.87 -0.14 21.96
CA ILE A 411 -2.65 -1.39 22.69
C ILE A 411 -3.98 -2.12 22.94
N SER A 412 -5.03 -1.39 23.35
CA SER A 412 -6.36 -1.97 23.55
C SER A 412 -6.94 -2.60 22.27
N MET A 413 -6.75 -1.96 21.11
CA MET A 413 -7.24 -2.48 19.83
C MET A 413 -6.42 -3.70 19.37
N PHE A 414 -5.11 -3.68 19.55
CA PHE A 414 -4.26 -4.85 19.27
C PHE A 414 -4.62 -6.03 20.17
N GLN A 415 -4.89 -5.79 21.47
CA GLN A 415 -5.32 -6.87 22.37
C GLN A 415 -6.63 -7.50 21.90
N GLN A 416 -7.62 -6.69 21.48
CA GLN A 416 -8.86 -7.22 20.91
C GLN A 416 -8.60 -8.06 19.65
N ALA A 417 -7.69 -7.64 18.77
CA ALA A 417 -7.30 -8.41 17.60
C ALA A 417 -6.67 -9.75 17.99
N ILE A 418 -5.76 -9.76 18.98
CA ILE A 418 -5.10 -10.98 19.49
C ILE A 418 -6.12 -11.94 20.10
N ASP A 419 -7.07 -11.45 20.92
CA ASP A 419 -8.11 -12.26 21.53
C ASP A 419 -8.99 -12.94 20.47
N ILE A 420 -9.31 -12.21 19.38
CA ILE A 420 -10.05 -12.76 18.24
C ILE A 420 -9.21 -13.79 17.48
N HIS A 421 -7.91 -13.53 17.27
CA HIS A 421 -6.99 -14.49 16.62
C HIS A 421 -6.90 -15.81 17.38
N ALA A 422 -6.95 -15.79 18.71
CA ALA A 422 -6.92 -17.01 19.52
C ALA A 422 -8.10 -17.95 19.22
N VAL A 423 -9.25 -17.42 18.79
CA VAL A 423 -10.43 -18.20 18.36
C VAL A 423 -10.29 -18.77 16.95
N ILE A 424 -9.49 -18.13 16.07
CA ILE A 424 -9.38 -18.51 14.64
C ILE A 424 -8.24 -19.53 14.40
N SER A 425 -7.32 -19.68 15.37
CA SER A 425 -6.12 -20.56 15.26
C SER A 425 -6.45 -21.93 14.65
N PRO A 426 -5.58 -22.53 13.79
CA PRO A 426 -4.19 -22.19 13.46
C PRO A 426 -4.03 -21.29 12.21
N ARG A 427 -5.11 -20.88 11.55
CA ARG A 427 -5.06 -20.18 10.26
C ARG A 427 -4.57 -18.74 10.34
N ALA A 428 -4.68 -18.11 11.50
CA ALA A 428 -4.35 -16.71 11.71
C ALA A 428 -2.93 -16.48 12.29
N VAL A 429 -2.05 -17.47 12.29
CA VAL A 429 -0.73 -17.39 12.93
C VAL A 429 0.09 -16.19 12.44
N LYS A 430 0.09 -15.94 11.13
CA LYS A 430 0.83 -14.79 10.56
C LYS A 430 0.22 -13.46 11.01
N LEU A 431 -1.10 -13.31 10.89
CA LEU A 431 -1.80 -12.10 11.33
C LEU A 431 -1.60 -11.82 12.81
N ASN A 432 -1.64 -12.88 13.64
CA ASN A 432 -1.37 -12.78 15.06
C ASN A 432 0.07 -12.32 15.32
N ALA A 433 1.06 -12.86 14.61
CA ALA A 433 2.45 -12.45 14.72
C ALA A 433 2.67 -10.99 14.28
N ASP A 434 2.02 -10.54 13.20
CA ASP A 434 2.05 -9.15 12.75
C ASP A 434 1.41 -8.21 13.79
N THR A 435 0.28 -8.61 14.39
CA THR A 435 -0.39 -7.84 15.47
C THR A 435 0.49 -7.75 16.72
N LEU A 436 1.13 -8.83 17.12
CA LEU A 436 2.08 -8.84 18.25
C LEU A 436 3.30 -7.96 17.97
N LEU A 437 3.81 -7.95 16.74
CA LEU A 437 4.89 -7.06 16.31
C LEU A 437 4.47 -5.59 16.39
N ASN A 438 3.27 -5.25 15.90
CA ASN A 438 2.72 -3.90 16.00
C ASN A 438 2.55 -3.46 17.45
N MET A 439 2.02 -4.34 18.31
CA MET A 439 1.86 -4.09 19.74
C MET A 439 3.22 -3.83 20.41
N ALA A 440 4.20 -4.68 20.14
CA ALA A 440 5.55 -4.50 20.65
C ALA A 440 6.22 -3.21 20.16
N ALA A 441 5.95 -2.77 18.92
CA ALA A 441 6.45 -1.50 18.40
C ALA A 441 5.86 -0.30 19.15
N VAL A 442 4.58 -0.35 19.54
CA VAL A 442 3.94 0.69 20.37
C VAL A 442 4.48 0.67 21.79
N GLU A 443 4.63 -0.49 22.38
CA GLU A 443 5.20 -0.65 23.73
C GLU A 443 6.64 -0.16 23.80
N TYR A 444 7.45 -0.43 22.76
CA TYR A 444 8.78 0.14 22.62
C TYR A 444 8.75 1.69 22.61
N ARG A 445 7.85 2.29 21.81
CA ARG A 445 7.71 3.74 21.71
C ARG A 445 7.20 4.39 23.00
N SER A 446 6.40 3.67 23.79
CA SER A 446 5.92 4.09 25.12
C SER A 446 6.91 3.83 26.26
N GLY A 447 8.04 3.14 26.00
CA GLY A 447 9.05 2.79 26.99
C GLY A 447 8.75 1.49 27.75
N SER A 448 7.72 0.72 27.38
CA SER A 448 7.32 -0.55 28.00
C SER A 448 8.13 -1.73 27.43
N PHE A 449 9.45 -1.69 27.62
CA PHE A 449 10.37 -2.65 26.97
C PHE A 449 10.17 -4.10 27.40
N ARG A 450 9.72 -4.32 28.65
CA ARG A 450 9.48 -5.67 29.19
C ARG A 450 8.30 -6.33 28.48
N GLU A 451 7.21 -5.63 28.33
CA GLU A 451 5.99 -6.07 27.66
C GLU A 451 6.27 -6.33 26.19
N ALA A 452 6.96 -5.40 25.53
CA ALA A 452 7.37 -5.52 24.13
C ALA A 452 8.20 -6.81 23.88
N LYS A 453 9.15 -7.12 24.80
CA LYS A 453 9.93 -8.35 24.73
C LYS A 453 9.05 -9.59 24.80
N LEU A 454 8.11 -9.65 25.77
CA LEU A 454 7.22 -10.79 25.96
C LEU A 454 6.33 -11.04 24.74
N HIS A 455 5.78 -9.98 24.13
CA HIS A 455 4.97 -10.12 22.94
C HIS A 455 5.78 -10.59 21.72
N LEU A 456 7.02 -10.13 21.55
CA LEU A 456 7.88 -10.61 20.47
C LEU A 456 8.35 -12.07 20.69
N GLU A 457 8.66 -12.46 21.92
CA GLU A 457 8.98 -13.85 22.24
C GLU A 457 7.78 -14.77 21.92
N SER A 458 6.56 -14.32 22.22
CA SER A 458 5.33 -15.02 21.85
C SER A 458 5.17 -15.10 20.33
N ALA A 459 5.41 -14.00 19.60
CA ALA A 459 5.37 -13.98 18.14
C ALA A 459 6.38 -14.94 17.51
N VAL A 460 7.61 -14.99 18.03
CA VAL A 460 8.65 -15.94 17.60
C VAL A 460 8.18 -17.38 17.84
N ALA A 461 7.61 -17.67 19.01
CA ALA A 461 7.17 -19.02 19.37
C ALA A 461 6.04 -19.52 18.44
N ILE A 462 5.01 -18.70 18.19
CA ILE A 462 3.90 -19.09 17.31
C ILE A 462 4.32 -19.25 15.84
N THR A 463 5.35 -18.52 15.39
CA THR A 463 5.85 -18.60 14.02
C THR A 463 6.91 -19.67 13.79
N ALA A 464 7.35 -20.37 14.84
CA ALA A 464 8.43 -21.36 14.75
C ALA A 464 8.17 -22.48 13.72
N LYS A 465 6.89 -22.88 13.54
CA LYS A 465 6.46 -23.89 12.57
C LYS A 465 6.18 -23.34 11.16
N LEU A 466 6.16 -22.02 10.99
CA LEU A 466 5.93 -21.41 9.67
C LEU A 466 7.21 -21.50 8.82
N LYS A 467 7.05 -21.82 7.55
CA LYS A 467 8.15 -21.79 6.57
C LYS A 467 8.39 -20.37 6.00
N ASN A 468 8.19 -19.34 6.82
CA ASN A 468 8.35 -17.94 6.43
C ASN A 468 9.60 -17.35 7.10
N SER A 469 10.73 -17.40 6.40
CA SER A 469 12.03 -16.90 6.89
C SER A 469 12.04 -15.37 7.02
N SER A 470 11.37 -14.63 6.12
CA SER A 470 11.29 -13.16 6.20
C SER A 470 10.55 -12.71 7.47
N MET A 471 9.42 -13.34 7.82
CA MET A 471 8.71 -13.05 9.06
C MET A 471 9.58 -13.31 10.29
N ARG A 472 10.25 -14.47 10.35
CA ARG A 472 11.12 -14.77 11.49
C ARG A 472 12.30 -13.82 11.59
N ALA A 473 12.88 -13.42 10.46
CA ALA A 473 13.95 -12.43 10.42
C ALA A 473 13.51 -11.08 11.01
N ARG A 474 12.31 -10.60 10.63
CA ARG A 474 11.71 -9.38 11.19
C ARG A 474 11.51 -9.47 12.69
N LEU A 475 10.97 -10.58 13.19
CA LEU A 475 10.73 -10.79 14.62
C LEU A 475 12.03 -10.85 15.42
N TYR A 476 13.05 -11.58 14.93
CA TYR A 476 14.37 -11.62 15.58
C TYR A 476 15.06 -10.26 15.58
N GLN A 477 14.96 -9.49 14.49
CA GLN A 477 15.49 -8.13 14.45
C GLN A 477 14.79 -7.24 15.49
N ALA A 478 13.45 -7.21 15.50
CA ALA A 478 12.68 -6.42 16.46
C ALA A 478 13.03 -6.80 17.92
N LEU A 479 13.17 -8.10 18.21
CA LEU A 479 13.58 -8.58 19.51
C LEU A 479 15.01 -8.12 19.88
N ALA A 480 15.94 -8.14 18.92
CA ALA A 480 17.30 -7.66 19.13
C ALA A 480 17.33 -6.15 19.46
N GLU A 481 16.50 -5.36 18.83
CA GLU A 481 16.38 -3.91 19.09
C GLU A 481 15.89 -3.62 20.52
N ILE A 482 14.88 -4.36 20.99
CA ILE A 482 14.34 -4.24 22.34
C ILE A 482 15.38 -4.71 23.39
N LEU A 483 16.03 -5.82 23.15
CA LEU A 483 17.09 -6.35 24.03
C LEU A 483 18.26 -5.37 24.15
N TYR A 484 18.68 -4.79 23.03
CA TYR A 484 19.74 -3.76 23.02
C TYR A 484 19.34 -2.53 23.86
N LYS A 485 18.12 -2.04 23.68
CA LYS A 485 17.61 -0.88 24.44
C LYS A 485 17.47 -1.19 25.94
N SER A 486 17.21 -2.46 26.26
CA SER A 486 17.17 -2.99 27.65
C SER A 486 18.56 -3.34 28.20
N SER A 487 19.64 -3.02 27.49
CA SER A 487 21.04 -3.32 27.85
C SER A 487 21.39 -4.84 27.90
N ASP A 488 20.56 -5.70 27.34
CA ASP A 488 20.83 -7.13 27.18
C ASP A 488 21.60 -7.41 25.89
N ILE A 489 22.86 -6.95 25.88
CA ILE A 489 23.70 -6.92 24.66
C ILE A 489 23.98 -8.31 24.12
N THR A 490 24.15 -9.30 24.98
CA THR A 490 24.47 -10.68 24.59
C THR A 490 23.30 -11.32 23.84
N ASN A 491 22.09 -11.20 24.37
CA ASN A 491 20.91 -11.76 23.71
C ASN A 491 20.52 -10.90 22.47
N ALA A 492 20.78 -9.59 22.47
CA ALA A 492 20.61 -8.75 21.30
C ALA A 492 21.47 -9.25 20.13
N GLU A 493 22.75 -9.53 20.37
CA GLU A 493 23.65 -10.06 19.34
C GLU A 493 23.24 -11.45 18.85
N ALA A 494 22.86 -12.34 19.75
CA ALA A 494 22.38 -13.67 19.37
C ALA A 494 21.13 -13.59 18.45
N ASN A 495 20.20 -12.69 18.75
CA ASN A 495 18.99 -12.53 17.94
C ASN A 495 19.26 -11.80 16.62
N ILE A 496 20.16 -10.81 16.58
CA ILE A 496 20.47 -10.14 15.29
C ILE A 496 21.19 -11.09 14.33
N ASN A 497 22.04 -11.98 14.82
CA ASN A 497 22.66 -13.00 13.99
C ASN A 497 21.64 -14.02 13.45
N LYS A 498 20.60 -14.38 14.23
CA LYS A 498 19.47 -15.18 13.73
C LYS A 498 18.68 -14.44 12.66
N ALA A 499 18.42 -13.14 12.86
CA ALA A 499 17.74 -12.31 11.87
C ALA A 499 18.48 -12.27 10.54
N ILE A 500 19.81 -12.05 10.56
CA ILE A 500 20.65 -12.07 9.37
C ILE A 500 20.58 -13.45 8.69
N ALA A 501 20.72 -14.53 9.45
CA ALA A 501 20.69 -15.89 8.89
C ALA A 501 19.35 -16.25 8.24
N GLU A 502 18.23 -15.78 8.80
CA GLU A 502 16.89 -16.02 8.23
C GLU A 502 16.66 -15.12 7.00
N ALA A 503 17.07 -13.86 7.03
CA ALA A 503 16.95 -12.93 5.91
C ALA A 503 17.82 -13.34 4.71
N ASP A 504 19.04 -13.85 4.95
CA ASP A 504 19.94 -14.30 3.90
C ASP A 504 19.40 -15.53 3.13
N LYS A 505 18.63 -16.41 3.78
CA LYS A 505 17.98 -17.56 3.12
C LYS A 505 17.03 -17.13 1.98
N VAL A 506 16.42 -15.96 2.11
CA VAL A 506 15.44 -15.43 1.15
C VAL A 506 15.93 -14.19 0.42
N LYS A 507 17.17 -13.77 0.68
CA LYS A 507 17.80 -12.57 0.09
C LYS A 507 16.95 -11.31 0.33
N ASP A 508 16.47 -11.11 1.55
CA ASP A 508 15.67 -9.96 1.95
C ASP A 508 16.58 -8.78 2.32
N ASP A 509 16.97 -8.01 1.32
CA ASP A 509 17.87 -6.86 1.49
C ASP A 509 17.26 -5.78 2.39
N SER A 510 15.91 -5.69 2.45
CA SER A 510 15.22 -4.72 3.32
C SER A 510 15.44 -5.00 4.81
N ILE A 511 15.59 -6.26 5.18
CA ILE A 511 15.92 -6.69 6.55
C ILE A 511 17.44 -6.69 6.75
N LEU A 512 18.21 -7.19 5.78
CA LEU A 512 19.66 -7.36 5.90
C LEU A 512 20.36 -6.04 6.24
N TRP A 513 20.06 -4.94 5.53
CA TRP A 513 20.74 -3.67 5.82
C TRP A 513 20.46 -3.18 7.24
N ARG A 514 19.24 -3.30 7.75
CA ARG A 514 18.87 -2.91 9.11
C ARG A 514 19.54 -3.78 10.16
N ALA A 515 19.56 -5.09 9.91
CA ALA A 515 20.18 -6.04 10.80
C ALA A 515 21.70 -5.80 10.93
N TYR A 516 22.38 -5.48 9.81
CA TYR A 516 23.79 -5.12 9.85
C TYR A 516 24.06 -3.76 10.51
N VAL A 517 23.18 -2.77 10.36
CA VAL A 517 23.27 -1.51 11.15
C VAL A 517 23.18 -1.83 12.64
N MET A 518 22.22 -2.65 13.04
CA MET A 518 22.05 -3.03 14.44
C MET A 518 23.25 -3.81 14.97
N LYS A 519 23.78 -4.75 14.17
CA LYS A 519 24.99 -5.48 14.50
C LYS A 519 26.19 -4.55 14.71
N SER A 520 26.38 -3.58 13.83
CA SER A 520 27.45 -2.55 13.96
C SER A 520 27.29 -1.75 15.25
N ARG A 521 26.08 -1.37 15.64
CA ARG A 521 25.81 -0.65 16.90
C ARG A 521 26.15 -1.49 18.13
N ILE A 522 25.82 -2.78 18.12
CA ILE A 522 26.16 -3.73 19.19
C ILE A 522 27.69 -3.82 19.31
N GLN A 523 28.40 -4.04 18.21
CA GLN A 523 29.86 -4.17 18.16
C GLN A 523 30.56 -2.88 18.60
N LYS A 524 30.05 -1.72 18.18
CA LYS A 524 30.56 -0.42 18.66
C LYS A 524 30.40 -0.27 20.17
N GLY A 525 29.26 -0.68 20.74
CA GLY A 525 29.03 -0.70 22.18
C GLY A 525 30.02 -1.61 22.96
N ARG A 526 30.53 -2.65 22.31
CA ARG A 526 31.58 -3.54 22.83
C ARG A 526 33.00 -3.09 22.54
N GLN A 527 33.18 -1.93 21.88
CA GLN A 527 34.48 -1.41 21.44
C GLN A 527 35.16 -2.26 20.36
N GLU A 528 34.43 -3.07 19.63
CA GLU A 528 34.88 -3.92 18.52
C GLU A 528 34.86 -3.11 17.20
N VAL A 529 35.75 -2.10 17.10
CA VAL A 529 35.70 -1.05 16.07
C VAL A 529 35.80 -1.61 14.64
N ASP A 530 36.71 -2.55 14.39
CA ASP A 530 36.92 -3.12 13.05
C ASP A 530 35.70 -3.95 12.60
N LEU A 531 35.13 -4.76 13.49
CA LEU A 531 33.91 -5.53 13.21
C LEU A 531 32.73 -4.60 12.98
N ALA A 532 32.61 -3.53 13.76
CA ALA A 532 31.57 -2.53 13.57
C ALA A 532 31.67 -1.83 12.20
N LYS A 533 32.90 -1.55 11.74
CA LYS A 533 33.17 -0.97 10.42
C LYS A 533 32.83 -1.97 9.29
N GLU A 534 33.16 -3.24 9.45
CA GLU A 534 32.78 -4.28 8.50
C GLU A 534 31.26 -4.42 8.38
N SER A 535 30.57 -4.47 9.54
CA SER A 535 29.11 -4.57 9.57
C SER A 535 28.42 -3.35 8.95
N ILE A 536 28.89 -2.12 9.21
CA ILE A 536 28.26 -0.92 8.63
C ILE A 536 28.53 -0.82 7.11
N THR A 537 29.65 -1.34 6.63
CA THR A 537 29.94 -1.43 5.19
C THR A 537 29.03 -2.44 4.51
N SER A 538 28.77 -3.59 5.15
CA SER A 538 27.80 -4.58 4.68
C SER A 538 26.39 -3.98 4.64
N ALA A 539 26.00 -3.25 5.68
CA ALA A 539 24.72 -2.55 5.72
C ALA A 539 24.55 -1.59 4.54
N LEU A 540 25.60 -0.81 4.20
CA LEU A 540 25.55 0.11 3.06
C LEU A 540 25.36 -0.62 1.73
N SER A 541 25.97 -1.79 1.54
CA SER A 541 25.81 -2.56 0.31
C SER A 541 24.36 -3.00 0.09
N TYR A 542 23.71 -3.51 1.13
CA TYR A 542 22.30 -3.90 1.09
C TYR A 542 21.37 -2.70 1.01
N PHE A 543 21.67 -1.59 1.69
CA PHE A 543 20.87 -0.36 1.63
C PHE A 543 20.80 0.24 0.21
N ARG A 544 21.89 0.13 -0.56
CA ARG A 544 21.95 0.57 -1.96
C ARG A 544 21.26 -0.36 -2.95
N SER A 545 20.85 -1.54 -2.53
CA SER A 545 20.11 -2.48 -3.37
C SER A 545 18.74 -1.92 -3.73
N PRO A 546 18.27 -2.06 -4.98
CA PRO A 546 16.90 -1.74 -5.37
C PRO A 546 15.83 -2.49 -4.56
N GLN A 547 16.22 -3.61 -3.94
CA GLN A 547 15.37 -4.47 -3.13
C GLN A 547 15.29 -4.00 -1.66
N SER A 548 16.05 -2.99 -1.26
CA SER A 548 16.11 -2.49 0.12
C SER A 548 14.89 -1.67 0.54
N GLY A 549 14.03 -1.28 -0.40
CA GLY A 549 12.87 -0.43 -0.15
C GLY A 549 11.79 -1.14 0.66
N ASP A 550 11.19 -0.45 1.63
CA ASP A 550 9.97 -0.91 2.29
C ASP A 550 8.75 -0.37 1.56
N PHE A 551 7.73 -1.22 1.44
CA PHE A 551 6.38 -0.78 1.12
C PHE A 551 5.56 -0.86 2.40
N PRO A 552 5.35 0.26 3.13
CA PRO A 552 4.54 0.28 4.33
C PRO A 552 3.10 -0.07 3.95
N THR A 553 2.55 -1.05 4.63
CA THR A 553 1.14 -1.38 4.58
C THR A 553 0.40 -0.62 5.69
N VAL A 554 -0.89 -0.35 5.48
CA VAL A 554 -1.72 0.44 6.40
C VAL A 554 -1.94 -0.27 7.74
N ASP A 555 -1.71 -1.56 7.79
CA ASP A 555 -1.95 -2.46 8.92
C ASP A 555 -0.68 -2.86 9.68
N THR A 556 0.47 -2.26 9.34
CA THR A 556 1.74 -2.52 10.04
C THR A 556 2.42 -1.22 10.45
N LEU A 557 2.93 -1.21 11.68
CA LEU A 557 3.81 -0.14 12.20
C LEU A 557 5.28 -0.35 11.80
N GLY A 558 5.58 -1.50 11.21
CA GLY A 558 6.94 -1.90 10.89
C GLY A 558 7.75 -2.28 12.13
N PHE A 559 9.02 -1.91 12.12
CA PHE A 559 9.94 -2.23 13.21
C PHE A 559 9.77 -1.28 14.42
N PRO A 560 10.19 -1.68 15.63
CA PRO A 560 10.25 -0.81 16.80
C PRO A 560 11.03 0.48 16.54
N VAL A 561 12.18 0.37 15.89
CA VAL A 561 12.98 1.51 15.40
C VAL A 561 12.56 1.88 13.99
N SER A 562 12.25 3.15 13.75
CA SER A 562 11.81 3.63 12.43
C SER A 562 12.88 3.46 11.36
N ARG A 563 12.45 3.43 10.09
CA ARG A 563 13.39 3.41 8.95
C ARG A 563 14.31 4.62 8.96
N GLU A 564 13.77 5.78 9.30
CA GLU A 564 14.51 7.03 9.39
C GLU A 564 15.62 6.96 10.44
N ASP A 565 15.31 6.43 11.62
CA ASP A 565 16.32 6.29 12.67
C ASP A 565 17.36 5.21 12.34
N MET A 566 16.96 4.12 11.69
CA MET A 566 17.94 3.12 11.21
C MET A 566 18.88 3.68 10.15
N ALA A 567 18.36 4.47 9.22
CA ALA A 567 19.19 5.13 8.20
C ALA A 567 20.04 6.26 8.80
N TYR A 568 19.55 6.96 9.84
CA TYR A 568 20.39 7.86 10.65
C TYR A 568 21.56 7.08 11.27
N TYR A 569 21.32 5.92 11.89
CA TYR A 569 22.38 5.09 12.46
C TYR A 569 23.35 4.55 11.40
N LEU A 570 22.86 4.24 10.19
CA LEU A 570 23.73 3.91 9.05
C LEU A 570 24.67 5.07 8.72
N ALA A 571 24.11 6.26 8.51
CA ALA A 571 24.91 7.45 8.18
C ALA A 571 25.87 7.83 9.31
N GLU A 572 25.45 7.79 10.58
CA GLU A 572 26.29 8.04 11.75
C GLU A 572 27.43 7.01 11.85
N GLY A 573 27.14 5.74 11.62
CA GLY A 573 28.14 4.66 11.60
C GLY A 573 29.17 4.87 10.51
N LEU A 574 28.75 5.21 9.29
CA LEU A 574 29.64 5.53 8.19
C LEU A 574 30.51 6.77 8.49
N ALA A 575 29.90 7.85 8.93
CA ALA A 575 30.61 9.10 9.23
C ALA A 575 31.64 8.92 10.35
N SER A 576 31.29 8.20 11.44
CA SER A 576 32.21 7.94 12.56
C SER A 576 33.37 7.03 12.20
N ASN A 577 33.29 6.28 11.09
CA ASN A 577 34.38 5.47 10.53
C ASN A 577 35.13 6.18 9.38
N GLY A 578 34.97 7.49 9.21
CA GLY A 578 35.67 8.29 8.20
C GLY A 578 35.10 8.16 6.79
N MET A 579 33.96 7.49 6.61
CA MET A 579 33.27 7.30 5.32
C MET A 579 32.21 8.40 5.10
N THR A 580 32.62 9.67 5.20
CA THR A 580 31.72 10.84 5.20
C THR A 580 30.95 11.00 3.88
N GLU A 581 31.60 10.75 2.75
CA GLU A 581 30.95 10.78 1.43
C GLU A 581 29.81 9.73 1.34
N GLN A 582 30.07 8.53 1.78
CA GLN A 582 29.11 7.44 1.78
C GLN A 582 27.94 7.73 2.74
N ALA A 583 28.23 8.37 3.87
CA ALA A 583 27.23 8.81 4.83
C ALA A 583 26.29 9.87 4.22
N LEU A 584 26.85 10.87 3.52
CA LEU A 584 26.08 11.89 2.82
C LEU A 584 25.18 11.26 1.74
N LEU A 585 25.73 10.34 0.91
CA LEU A 585 24.97 9.66 -0.13
C LEU A 585 23.86 8.78 0.43
N ALA A 586 24.07 8.12 1.58
CA ALA A 586 23.01 7.36 2.27
C ALA A 586 21.91 8.29 2.78
N ALA A 587 22.26 9.46 3.32
CA ALA A 587 21.28 10.47 3.73
C ALA A 587 20.46 11.00 2.55
N GLN A 588 21.10 11.24 1.40
CA GLN A 588 20.42 11.65 0.17
C GLN A 588 19.42 10.58 -0.30
N GLN A 589 19.85 9.33 -0.38
CA GLN A 589 18.99 8.21 -0.79
C GLN A 589 17.76 8.11 0.11
N LEU A 590 17.93 8.17 1.44
CA LEU A 590 16.82 8.15 2.39
C LEU A 590 15.82 9.30 2.15
N LYS A 591 16.30 10.52 1.93
CA LYS A 591 15.43 11.68 1.69
C LYS A 591 14.61 11.52 0.41
N GLU A 592 15.22 10.96 -0.64
CA GLU A 592 14.52 10.66 -1.89
C GLU A 592 13.47 9.57 -1.68
N GLU A 593 13.78 8.48 -1.00
CA GLU A 593 12.86 7.41 -0.70
C GLU A 593 11.68 7.89 0.14
N ASN A 594 11.95 8.64 1.21
CA ASN A 594 10.90 9.22 2.07
C ASN A 594 9.99 10.19 1.30
N PHE A 595 10.55 10.94 0.36
CA PHE A 595 9.75 11.81 -0.49
C PHE A 595 8.81 11.01 -1.38
N VAL A 596 9.33 10.02 -2.11
CA VAL A 596 8.53 9.19 -3.04
C VAL A 596 7.42 8.49 -2.29
N MET A 597 7.71 7.87 -1.14
CA MET A 597 6.72 7.18 -0.33
C MET A 597 5.63 8.12 0.17
N GLU A 598 5.99 9.28 0.70
CA GLU A 598 5.04 10.27 1.20
C GLU A 598 4.21 10.88 0.07
N TRP A 599 4.84 11.17 -1.08
CA TRP A 599 4.16 11.67 -2.26
C TRP A 599 3.12 10.66 -2.80
N MET A 600 3.49 9.38 -2.91
CA MET A 600 2.56 8.32 -3.30
C MET A 600 1.41 8.17 -2.28
N ARG A 601 1.73 8.17 -1.00
CA ARG A 601 0.75 8.08 0.09
C ARG A 601 -0.27 9.21 0.05
N GLN A 602 0.15 10.42 -0.26
CA GLN A 602 -0.73 11.57 -0.38
C GLN A 602 -1.49 11.65 -1.71
N GLY A 603 -1.27 10.70 -2.63
CA GLY A 603 -1.91 10.63 -3.92
C GLY A 603 -1.31 11.59 -4.95
N GLY A 604 0.01 11.75 -4.90
CA GLY A 604 0.74 12.53 -5.89
C GLY A 604 0.50 12.00 -7.30
N GLN A 605 0.31 12.89 -8.25
CA GLN A 605 0.03 12.55 -9.65
C GLN A 605 1.27 12.72 -10.53
N VAL A 606 1.37 11.87 -11.54
CA VAL A 606 2.32 12.03 -12.62
C VAL A 606 1.65 12.75 -13.81
N LYS A 607 2.46 13.26 -14.72
CA LYS A 607 1.95 13.84 -15.97
C LYS A 607 1.14 12.80 -16.75
N PRO A 608 0.09 13.20 -17.49
CA PRO A 608 -0.76 12.25 -18.22
C PRO A 608 0.03 11.32 -19.15
N GLU A 609 1.04 11.82 -19.83
CA GLU A 609 1.91 11.03 -20.72
C GLU A 609 2.82 10.04 -19.99
N ASP A 610 3.09 10.24 -18.72
CA ASP A 610 3.95 9.39 -17.88
C ASP A 610 3.15 8.30 -17.15
N LYS A 611 1.80 8.39 -17.14
CA LYS A 611 0.94 7.59 -16.27
C LYS A 611 1.07 6.09 -16.49
N ASP A 612 1.03 5.64 -17.74
CA ASP A 612 1.06 4.22 -18.07
C ASP A 612 2.41 3.58 -17.68
N VAL A 613 3.50 4.28 -18.01
CA VAL A 613 4.86 3.84 -17.64
C VAL A 613 5.04 3.83 -16.13
N PHE A 614 4.52 4.83 -15.42
CA PHE A 614 4.56 4.90 -13.96
C PHE A 614 3.83 3.72 -13.33
N LEU A 615 2.59 3.44 -13.76
CA LEU A 615 1.77 2.34 -13.24
C LEU A 615 2.41 0.98 -13.54
N GLU A 616 2.92 0.77 -14.77
CA GLU A 616 3.60 -0.47 -15.14
C GLU A 616 4.83 -0.72 -14.25
N MET A 617 5.74 0.24 -14.19
CA MET A 617 6.99 0.09 -13.45
C MET A 617 6.80 -0.01 -11.94
N SER A 618 5.85 0.77 -11.39
CA SER A 618 5.52 0.73 -9.95
C SER A 618 4.84 -0.58 -9.58
N SER A 619 3.92 -1.08 -10.41
CA SER A 619 3.25 -2.37 -10.18
C SER A 619 4.22 -3.55 -10.28
N MET A 620 5.15 -3.55 -11.25
CA MET A 620 6.20 -4.55 -11.34
C MET A 620 7.06 -4.55 -10.07
N ARG A 621 7.47 -3.37 -9.60
CA ARG A 621 8.27 -3.24 -8.37
C ARG A 621 7.51 -3.75 -7.15
N ALA A 622 6.24 -3.35 -6.98
CA ALA A 622 5.39 -3.82 -5.89
C ALA A 622 5.21 -5.34 -5.92
N ARG A 623 4.99 -5.93 -7.09
CA ARG A 623 4.92 -7.38 -7.29
C ARG A 623 6.21 -8.08 -6.87
N LEU A 624 7.37 -7.56 -7.26
CA LEU A 624 8.66 -8.14 -6.93
C LEU A 624 8.93 -8.15 -5.42
N HIS A 625 8.48 -7.12 -4.70
CA HIS A 625 8.56 -7.10 -3.23
C HIS A 625 7.55 -8.05 -2.57
N SER A 626 6.41 -8.33 -3.19
CA SER A 626 5.40 -9.27 -2.68
C SER A 626 5.64 -10.73 -3.09
N ALA A 627 6.44 -10.96 -4.13
CA ALA A 627 6.62 -12.27 -4.78
C ALA A 627 7.49 -13.27 -4.00
N GLU A 628 8.03 -12.89 -2.84
CA GLU A 628 8.84 -13.79 -1.97
C GLU A 628 8.18 -15.13 -1.67
N ALA A 629 6.87 -15.22 -1.86
CA ALA A 629 6.11 -16.39 -1.51
C ALA A 629 5.74 -17.30 -2.71
N ALA A 630 5.81 -16.81 -3.93
CA ALA A 630 5.27 -17.49 -5.12
C ALA A 630 6.34 -17.87 -6.16
N SER A 631 7.54 -17.25 -6.14
CA SER A 631 8.57 -17.45 -7.16
C SER A 631 9.77 -18.22 -6.60
N THR A 632 10.43 -19.03 -7.44
CA THR A 632 11.75 -19.56 -7.08
C THR A 632 12.77 -18.42 -7.02
N PRO A 633 13.83 -18.50 -6.20
CA PRO A 633 14.87 -17.47 -6.12
C PRO A 633 15.44 -17.08 -7.49
N ASP A 634 15.60 -18.06 -8.40
CA ASP A 634 16.12 -17.82 -9.75
C ASP A 634 15.13 -17.04 -10.63
N GLN A 635 13.82 -17.28 -10.49
CA GLN A 635 12.80 -16.53 -11.23
C GLN A 635 12.72 -15.09 -10.72
N LEU A 636 12.73 -14.90 -9.39
CA LEU A 636 12.73 -13.58 -8.78
C LEU A 636 13.94 -12.75 -9.22
N THR A 637 15.12 -13.37 -9.26
CA THR A 637 16.35 -12.72 -9.74
C THR A 637 16.22 -12.27 -11.20
N LYS A 638 15.68 -13.10 -12.08
CA LYS A 638 15.47 -12.74 -13.50
C LYS A 638 14.45 -11.60 -13.65
N GLU A 639 13.37 -11.62 -12.89
CA GLU A 639 12.36 -10.56 -12.92
C GLU A 639 12.93 -9.23 -12.41
N TRP A 640 13.74 -9.23 -11.36
CA TRP A 640 14.48 -8.05 -10.89
C TRP A 640 15.47 -7.52 -11.94
N GLN A 641 16.20 -8.39 -12.64
CA GLN A 641 17.08 -7.98 -13.73
C GLN A 641 16.30 -7.31 -14.87
N SER A 642 15.17 -7.87 -15.28
CA SER A 642 14.30 -7.27 -16.30
C SER A 642 13.77 -5.90 -15.87
N TRP A 643 13.34 -5.76 -14.60
CA TRP A 643 12.92 -4.47 -14.08
C TRP A 643 14.06 -3.44 -14.08
N LEU A 644 15.25 -3.84 -13.67
CA LEU A 644 16.44 -2.96 -13.66
C LEU A 644 16.84 -2.49 -15.08
N GLU A 645 16.76 -3.35 -16.07
CA GLU A 645 17.03 -2.96 -17.48
C GLU A 645 16.05 -1.90 -17.96
N ARG A 646 14.77 -2.12 -17.75
CA ARG A 646 13.72 -1.13 -18.09
C ARG A 646 13.89 0.17 -17.31
N PHE A 647 14.19 0.08 -16.04
CA PHE A 647 14.44 1.25 -15.19
C PHE A 647 15.64 2.07 -15.66
N ARG A 648 16.74 1.43 -16.09
CA ARG A 648 17.89 2.11 -16.68
C ARG A 648 17.52 2.83 -17.99
N ALA A 649 16.76 2.18 -18.86
CA ALA A 649 16.28 2.80 -20.09
C ALA A 649 15.38 4.03 -19.80
N LEU A 650 14.46 3.90 -18.84
CA LEU A 650 13.64 5.02 -18.39
C LEU A 650 14.47 6.14 -17.77
N SER A 651 15.46 5.80 -16.96
CA SER A 651 16.34 6.80 -16.33
C SER A 651 17.16 7.61 -17.34
N ALA A 652 17.47 7.01 -18.48
CA ALA A 652 18.16 7.69 -19.58
C ALA A 652 17.23 8.62 -20.37
N SER A 653 15.93 8.25 -20.51
CA SER A 653 14.96 8.99 -21.31
C SER A 653 14.12 10.00 -20.51
N ASN A 654 13.75 9.66 -19.28
CA ASN A 654 12.93 10.48 -18.38
C ASN A 654 13.40 10.33 -16.93
N LYS A 655 14.44 11.06 -16.58
CA LYS A 655 15.10 11.01 -15.26
C LYS A 655 14.15 11.41 -14.12
N SER A 656 13.28 12.39 -14.36
CA SER A 656 12.32 12.88 -13.36
C SER A 656 11.29 11.82 -13.00
N LEU A 657 10.74 11.11 -14.00
CA LEU A 657 9.79 10.03 -13.79
C LEU A 657 10.47 8.83 -13.11
N ALA A 658 11.68 8.46 -13.56
CA ALA A 658 12.44 7.37 -12.98
C ALA A 658 12.65 7.57 -11.46
N ARG A 659 12.94 8.79 -11.02
CA ARG A 659 13.10 9.14 -9.61
C ARG A 659 11.83 9.01 -8.79
N LEU A 660 10.66 9.22 -9.39
CA LEU A 660 9.38 9.00 -8.73
C LEU A 660 9.03 7.51 -8.59
N ILE A 661 9.57 6.67 -9.47
CA ILE A 661 9.38 5.22 -9.40
C ILE A 661 10.36 4.58 -8.40
N SER A 662 11.62 4.96 -8.47
CA SER A 662 12.65 4.48 -7.55
C SER A 662 13.76 5.51 -7.39
N PRO A 663 14.12 5.89 -6.16
CA PRO A 663 15.21 6.81 -5.92
C PRO A 663 16.51 6.27 -6.51
N MET A 664 17.17 7.10 -7.30
CA MET A 664 18.47 6.74 -7.89
C MET A 664 19.60 7.17 -6.97
N PRO A 665 20.61 6.33 -6.79
CA PRO A 665 21.86 6.77 -6.17
C PRO A 665 22.46 7.92 -6.97
N VAL A 666 22.79 9.01 -6.31
CA VAL A 666 23.53 10.14 -6.89
C VAL A 666 25.02 9.87 -6.73
N SER A 667 25.83 10.21 -7.69
CA SER A 667 27.29 10.14 -7.52
C SER A 667 27.78 11.34 -6.71
N ILE A 668 28.84 11.14 -5.94
CA ILE A 668 29.44 12.25 -5.17
C ILE A 668 29.96 13.35 -6.11
N GLN A 669 30.44 12.98 -7.30
CA GLN A 669 30.93 13.93 -8.31
C GLN A 669 29.79 14.83 -8.82
N GLU A 670 28.60 14.32 -9.03
CA GLU A 670 27.45 15.13 -9.41
C GLU A 670 27.10 16.15 -8.31
N VAL A 671 27.08 15.71 -7.05
CA VAL A 671 26.85 16.59 -5.90
C VAL A 671 27.91 17.72 -5.85
N LEU A 672 29.18 17.36 -5.88
CA LEU A 672 30.29 18.30 -5.82
C LEU A 672 30.26 19.30 -6.98
N SER A 673 30.09 18.80 -8.21
CA SER A 673 30.05 19.67 -9.41
C SER A 673 28.91 20.69 -9.33
N THR A 674 27.77 20.32 -8.77
CA THR A 674 26.62 21.24 -8.61
C THR A 674 26.91 22.33 -7.58
N VAL A 675 27.45 21.97 -6.42
CA VAL A 675 27.81 22.95 -5.36
C VAL A 675 28.91 23.90 -5.87
N GLN A 676 29.91 23.36 -6.55
CA GLN A 676 31.02 24.15 -7.12
C GLN A 676 30.55 25.09 -8.24
N LYS A 677 29.76 24.58 -9.21
CA LYS A 677 29.22 25.40 -10.32
C LYS A 677 28.45 26.62 -9.84
N ASN A 678 27.74 26.47 -8.73
CA ASN A 678 26.91 27.52 -8.15
C ASN A 678 27.67 28.38 -7.11
N ASN A 679 28.94 28.14 -6.91
CA ASN A 679 29.75 28.79 -5.88
C ASN A 679 29.02 28.86 -4.51
N ALA A 680 28.39 27.74 -4.13
CA ALA A 680 27.55 27.64 -2.98
C ALA A 680 28.22 26.85 -1.84
N VAL A 681 27.66 26.95 -0.64
CA VAL A 681 27.90 26.02 0.47
C VAL A 681 26.61 25.30 0.76
N ALA A 682 26.60 23.99 0.70
CA ALA A 682 25.44 23.18 1.08
C ALA A 682 25.58 22.76 2.54
N VAL A 683 24.50 22.93 3.32
CA VAL A 683 24.37 22.44 4.70
C VAL A 683 23.16 21.52 4.76
N GLU A 684 23.42 20.23 4.92
CA GLU A 684 22.38 19.22 4.96
C GLU A 684 22.24 18.61 6.34
N TYR A 685 21.00 18.54 6.82
CA TYR A 685 20.67 17.93 8.10
C TYR A 685 20.01 16.56 7.90
N LEU A 686 20.35 15.60 8.75
CA LEU A 686 19.68 14.31 8.89
C LEU A 686 19.32 14.13 10.36
N CYS A 687 18.05 14.23 10.70
CA CYS A 687 17.55 14.22 12.07
C CYS A 687 17.20 12.78 12.52
N GLY A 688 17.99 12.19 13.42
CA GLY A 688 17.60 11.01 14.17
C GLY A 688 16.72 11.37 15.37
N SER A 689 16.27 10.35 16.10
CA SER A 689 15.49 10.52 17.34
C SER A 689 16.30 11.19 18.47
N GLU A 690 17.59 10.84 18.62
CA GLU A 690 18.45 11.26 19.72
C GLU A 690 19.45 12.37 19.32
N ALA A 691 19.87 12.41 18.07
CA ALA A 691 20.88 13.34 17.56
C ALA A 691 20.64 13.64 16.07
N THR A 692 21.33 14.64 15.55
CA THR A 692 21.27 15.07 14.16
C THR A 692 22.66 15.08 13.56
N LEU A 693 22.81 14.65 12.31
CA LEU A 693 24.01 14.85 11.51
C LEU A 693 23.84 16.11 10.65
N ALA A 694 24.81 16.98 10.68
CA ALA A 694 24.93 18.09 9.74
C ALA A 694 26.10 17.79 8.79
N PHE A 695 25.81 17.64 7.50
CA PHE A 695 26.81 17.54 6.45
C PHE A 695 27.05 18.91 5.83
N THR A 696 28.29 19.25 5.58
CA THR A 696 28.66 20.48 4.86
C THR A 696 29.45 20.12 3.63
N VAL A 697 29.08 20.73 2.49
CA VAL A 697 29.80 20.63 1.21
C VAL A 697 30.09 22.03 0.75
N ASP A 698 31.37 22.39 0.60
CA ASP A 698 31.76 23.72 0.18
C ASP A 698 32.06 23.83 -1.33
N SER A 699 32.25 25.03 -1.81
CA SER A 699 32.57 25.33 -3.22
C SER A 699 33.95 24.80 -3.67
N GLN A 700 34.78 24.32 -2.75
CA GLN A 700 36.05 23.66 -3.05
C GLN A 700 35.93 22.13 -3.11
N GLY A 701 34.74 21.59 -2.85
CA GLY A 701 34.48 20.15 -2.84
C GLY A 701 34.86 19.44 -1.56
N ARG A 702 35.10 20.19 -0.47
CA ARG A 702 35.36 19.60 0.85
C ARG A 702 34.04 19.16 1.48
N ILE A 703 34.00 17.94 1.99
CA ILE A 703 32.85 17.37 2.69
C ILE A 703 33.20 17.16 4.15
N SER A 704 32.32 17.56 5.05
CA SER A 704 32.45 17.29 6.47
C SER A 704 31.11 16.85 7.07
N SER A 705 31.18 16.12 8.16
CA SER A 705 30.01 15.77 8.97
C SER A 705 30.22 16.23 10.42
N THR A 706 29.19 16.79 11.00
CA THR A 706 29.18 17.23 12.39
C THR A 706 27.98 16.62 13.10
N ARG A 707 28.21 15.95 14.23
CA ARG A 707 27.13 15.41 15.05
C ARG A 707 26.63 16.49 16.01
N ILE A 708 25.34 16.76 15.96
CA ILE A 708 24.60 17.67 16.84
C ILE A 708 23.90 16.81 17.90
N ALA A 709 24.06 17.14 19.18
CA ALA A 709 23.56 16.36 20.32
C ALA A 709 22.02 16.45 20.54
N PHE A 710 21.27 16.97 19.57
CA PHE A 710 19.83 17.15 19.63
C PHE A 710 19.16 16.43 18.49
N GLY A 711 18.08 15.68 18.79
CA GLY A 711 17.31 14.92 17.82
C GLY A 711 16.04 15.61 17.36
N ARG A 712 15.28 14.89 16.53
CA ARG A 712 14.06 15.35 15.86
C ARG A 712 13.02 15.95 16.81
N ASP A 713 12.79 15.35 17.98
CA ASP A 713 11.74 15.80 18.90
C ASP A 713 12.08 17.16 19.56
N ARG A 714 13.34 17.41 19.80
CA ARG A 714 13.81 18.71 20.28
C ARG A 714 13.48 19.81 19.28
N PHE A 715 13.86 19.63 18.02
CA PHE A 715 13.59 20.60 16.96
C PHE A 715 12.08 20.72 16.67
N LYS A 716 11.34 19.63 16.73
CA LYS A 716 9.87 19.65 16.60
C LYS A 716 9.23 20.55 17.66
N SER A 717 9.66 20.43 18.90
CA SER A 717 9.16 21.25 20.01
C SER A 717 9.50 22.74 19.81
N GLN A 718 10.76 23.07 19.49
CA GLN A 718 11.20 24.44 19.30
C GLN A 718 10.51 25.13 18.11
N VAL A 719 10.41 24.43 16.94
CA VAL A 719 9.71 24.94 15.76
C VAL A 719 8.23 25.14 16.02
N ARG A 720 7.58 24.20 16.74
CA ARG A 720 6.17 24.35 17.14
C ARG A 720 5.97 25.60 18.03
N THR A 721 6.81 25.79 19.01
CA THR A 721 6.77 26.97 19.90
C THR A 721 6.93 28.24 19.09
N LEU A 722 7.89 28.28 18.17
CA LEU A 722 8.12 29.42 17.27
C LEU A 722 6.89 29.75 16.43
N LEU A 723 6.36 28.75 15.70
CA LEU A 723 5.18 28.93 14.85
C LEU A 723 3.93 29.32 15.64
N ALA A 724 3.74 28.80 16.85
CA ALA A 724 2.67 29.21 17.74
C ALA A 724 2.81 30.66 18.17
N SER A 725 4.04 31.12 18.43
CA SER A 725 4.32 32.49 18.84
C SER A 725 4.10 33.52 17.72
N VAL A 726 4.49 33.21 16.48
CA VAL A 726 4.27 34.12 15.32
C VAL A 726 2.79 34.15 14.88
N ASN A 727 2.01 33.12 15.14
CA ASN A 727 0.58 33.05 14.80
C ASN A 727 -0.36 33.59 15.89
N LYS A 728 0.17 34.09 17.05
CA LYS A 728 -0.65 34.68 18.10
C LYS A 728 -1.33 35.97 17.61
N THR A 729 -2.63 36.08 17.91
CA THR A 729 -3.39 37.30 17.69
C THR A 729 -3.26 38.27 18.89
N ALA A 730 -3.44 39.57 18.65
CA ALA A 730 -3.43 40.61 19.71
C ALA A 730 -4.60 40.34 20.68
N GLY A 731 -4.34 39.68 21.80
CA GLY A 731 -5.33 39.25 22.80
C GLY A 731 -4.97 37.99 23.55
N ASP A 732 -4.06 37.19 23.01
CA ASP A 732 -3.57 35.96 23.65
C ASP A 732 -2.64 36.31 24.82
N THR A 733 -3.11 36.16 26.07
CA THR A 733 -2.42 36.56 27.31
C THR A 733 -1.41 35.57 27.86
N ALA A 734 -1.19 34.40 27.19
CA ALA A 734 -0.19 33.43 27.66
C ALA A 734 1.24 34.02 27.50
N PRO A 735 2.13 33.85 28.48
CA PRO A 735 3.53 34.30 28.38
C PRO A 735 4.19 33.51 27.25
N GLY A 736 4.49 34.18 26.12
CA GLY A 736 5.25 33.60 25.02
C GLY A 736 6.73 33.56 25.37
N GLU A 737 7.42 32.45 25.09
CA GLU A 737 8.89 32.50 25.03
C GLU A 737 9.32 33.60 24.07
N ASN A 738 10.41 34.29 24.42
CA ASN A 738 10.93 35.33 23.55
C ASN A 738 11.43 34.70 22.25
N ILE A 739 10.74 34.98 21.13
CA ILE A 739 11.06 34.48 19.80
C ILE A 739 12.56 34.62 19.48
N ARG A 740 13.18 35.74 19.86
CA ARG A 740 14.60 35.97 19.63
C ARG A 740 15.48 34.98 20.37
N THR A 741 15.12 34.60 21.59
CA THR A 741 15.85 33.59 22.39
C THR A 741 15.77 32.22 21.73
N VAL A 742 14.60 31.82 21.24
CA VAL A 742 14.42 30.55 20.52
C VAL A 742 15.24 30.53 19.23
N LEU A 743 15.24 31.64 18.47
CA LEU A 743 15.99 31.75 17.22
C LEU A 743 17.50 31.70 17.44
N ALA A 744 17.99 32.31 18.50
CA ALA A 744 19.41 32.28 18.89
C ALA A 744 19.83 30.86 19.36
N SER A 745 18.97 30.20 20.15
CA SER A 745 19.22 28.81 20.57
C SER A 745 19.30 27.88 19.36
N LEU A 746 18.34 27.98 18.44
CA LEU A 746 18.32 27.19 17.21
C LEU A 746 19.54 27.45 16.33
N TYR A 747 20.01 28.69 16.23
CA TYR A 747 21.26 28.98 15.52
C TYR A 747 22.45 28.25 16.16
N SER A 748 22.63 28.37 17.48
CA SER A 748 23.75 27.75 18.17
C SER A 748 23.72 26.21 18.07
N GLU A 749 22.51 25.61 18.06
CA GLU A 749 22.32 24.19 17.95
C GLU A 749 22.56 23.68 16.51
N LEU A 750 22.04 24.39 15.49
CA LEU A 750 22.12 23.97 14.09
C LEU A 750 23.44 24.32 13.39
N PHE A 751 24.09 25.38 13.84
CA PHE A 751 25.36 25.85 13.32
C PHE A 751 26.49 25.79 14.38
N PRO A 752 26.83 24.58 14.90
CA PRO A 752 28.00 24.42 15.78
C PRO A 752 29.30 24.78 15.04
N ALA A 753 30.42 24.89 15.74
CA ALA A 753 31.70 25.32 15.20
C ALA A 753 32.11 24.48 13.95
N GLY A 754 31.86 23.19 13.98
CA GLY A 754 32.10 22.28 12.87
C GLY A 754 31.36 22.63 11.57
N VAL A 755 30.19 23.23 11.68
CA VAL A 755 29.39 23.71 10.53
C VAL A 755 29.81 25.15 10.18
N ARG A 756 29.92 26.03 11.17
CA ARG A 756 30.24 27.46 10.95
C ARG A 756 31.52 27.73 10.19
N GLN A 757 32.54 26.92 10.37
CA GLN A 757 33.81 27.06 9.66
C GLN A 757 33.71 26.93 8.13
N PHE A 758 32.63 26.30 7.62
CA PHE A 758 32.37 26.16 6.20
C PHE A 758 31.46 27.24 5.64
N LEU A 759 30.80 28.03 6.48
CA LEU A 759 29.90 29.08 6.01
C LEU A 759 30.64 30.13 5.17
N PRO A 760 29.95 30.70 4.16
CA PRO A 760 30.56 31.72 3.32
C PRO A 760 31.07 32.92 4.14
N LYS A 761 32.21 33.47 3.73
CA LYS A 761 32.77 34.68 4.32
C LYS A 761 32.26 35.95 3.64
N THR A 762 31.66 35.83 2.47
CA THR A 762 31.10 36.91 1.67
C THR A 762 29.59 36.84 1.63
N PRO A 763 28.83 37.92 1.73
CA PRO A 763 27.37 37.88 1.71
C PRO A 763 26.74 37.42 0.39
N ASP A 764 27.49 37.47 -0.71
CA ASP A 764 27.02 37.12 -2.04
C ASP A 764 27.15 35.62 -2.38
N GLN A 765 27.91 34.89 -1.59
CA GLN A 765 28.01 33.44 -1.72
C GLN A 765 26.81 32.79 -1.03
N MET A 766 26.16 31.86 -1.73
CA MET A 766 24.90 31.25 -1.31
C MET A 766 25.10 30.10 -0.32
N ILE A 767 24.27 30.04 0.68
CA ILE A 767 24.05 28.84 1.48
C ILE A 767 22.80 28.13 0.98
N VAL A 768 22.97 26.87 0.56
CA VAL A 768 21.85 25.97 0.26
C VAL A 768 21.61 25.12 1.50
N ILE A 769 20.47 25.32 2.14
CA ILE A 769 20.08 24.54 3.32
C ILE A 769 19.21 23.37 2.87
N ILE A 770 19.57 22.16 3.28
CA ILE A 770 18.78 20.95 3.03
C ILE A 770 18.26 20.44 4.39
N PRO A 771 17.08 20.89 4.81
CA PRO A 771 16.52 20.52 6.09
C PRO A 771 16.09 19.05 6.13
N ASP A 772 15.76 18.59 7.35
CA ASP A 772 15.11 17.29 7.54
C ASP A 772 14.00 17.43 8.59
N GLY A 773 12.89 16.70 8.37
CA GLY A 773 11.76 16.66 9.29
C GLY A 773 11.24 18.05 9.66
N PRO A 774 11.13 18.38 10.97
CA PRO A 774 10.56 19.65 11.45
C PRO A 774 11.32 20.89 10.98
N LEU A 775 12.58 20.76 10.58
CA LEU A 775 13.41 21.88 10.14
C LEU A 775 12.94 22.51 8.82
N PHE A 776 12.11 21.82 8.02
CA PHE A 776 11.47 22.43 6.84
C PHE A 776 10.58 23.63 7.20
N ASN A 777 10.01 23.63 8.40
CA ASN A 777 9.13 24.70 8.89
C ASN A 777 9.88 25.79 9.66
N LEU A 778 11.21 25.77 9.67
CA LEU A 778 12.04 26.74 10.36
C LEU A 778 12.38 27.92 9.44
N PRO A 779 12.11 29.20 9.84
CA PRO A 779 12.52 30.37 9.10
C PRO A 779 14.03 30.61 9.25
N PHE A 780 14.86 29.88 8.50
CA PHE A 780 16.31 29.95 8.58
C PHE A 780 16.85 31.38 8.43
N ALA A 781 16.21 32.20 7.61
CA ALA A 781 16.56 33.60 7.43
C ALA A 781 16.56 34.41 8.75
N ALA A 782 15.70 34.02 9.70
CA ALA A 782 15.51 34.71 10.98
C ALA A 782 16.39 34.17 12.13
N LEU A 783 17.17 33.12 11.91
CA LEU A 783 18.10 32.62 12.95
C LEU A 783 19.08 33.70 13.36
N ILE A 784 19.37 33.80 14.64
CA ILE A 784 20.17 34.90 15.23
C ILE A 784 21.54 34.36 15.61
N ASP A 785 22.56 34.94 15.03
CA ASP A 785 23.96 34.61 15.32
C ASP A 785 24.46 35.14 16.67
N GLU A 786 25.69 34.81 17.00
CA GLU A 786 26.35 35.22 18.25
C GLU A 786 26.53 36.75 18.39
N LYS A 787 26.43 37.48 17.26
CA LYS A 787 26.49 38.95 17.21
C LYS A 787 25.11 39.60 17.32
N GLY A 788 24.05 38.78 17.46
CA GLY A 788 22.67 39.27 17.52
C GLY A 788 22.08 39.63 16.15
N GLN A 789 22.76 39.25 15.04
CA GLN A 789 22.32 39.51 13.66
C GLN A 789 21.52 38.34 13.11
N TYR A 790 20.51 38.64 12.28
CA TYR A 790 19.79 37.64 11.55
C TYR A 790 20.65 36.99 10.45
N LEU A 791 20.50 35.67 10.22
CA LEU A 791 21.31 34.94 9.25
C LEU A 791 21.23 35.56 7.84
N VAL A 792 20.05 36.05 7.44
CA VAL A 792 19.85 36.76 6.17
C VAL A 792 20.64 38.05 6.02
N GLN A 793 21.02 38.66 7.11
CA GLN A 793 21.85 39.92 7.06
C GLN A 793 23.26 39.58 6.56
N ASN A 794 23.77 38.39 6.87
CA ASN A 794 25.16 38.04 6.59
C ASN A 794 25.28 37.08 5.39
N HIS A 795 24.19 36.39 4.98
CA HIS A 795 24.25 35.33 3.96
C HIS A 795 23.09 35.38 3.00
N LEU A 796 23.34 34.93 1.76
CA LEU A 796 22.34 34.63 0.74
C LEU A 796 21.84 33.21 0.98
N LEU A 797 20.51 32.98 1.04
CA LEU A 797 19.91 31.73 1.45
C LEU A 797 18.96 31.17 0.42
N THR A 798 19.00 29.86 0.23
CA THR A 798 17.94 29.09 -0.40
C THR A 798 17.80 27.75 0.31
N MET A 799 16.69 27.06 0.09
CA MET A 799 16.44 25.74 0.63
C MET A 799 16.25 24.73 -0.50
N ALA A 800 16.58 23.47 -0.25
CA ALA A 800 16.24 22.36 -1.14
C ALA A 800 15.78 21.16 -0.33
N SER A 801 14.94 20.32 -0.92
CA SER A 801 14.50 19.08 -0.26
C SER A 801 15.57 17.99 -0.25
N SER A 802 16.52 18.06 -1.19
CA SER A 802 17.72 17.23 -1.27
C SER A 802 18.71 17.90 -2.20
N LEU A 803 20.00 17.50 -2.16
CA LEU A 803 21.01 17.93 -3.14
C LEU A 803 20.65 17.42 -4.56
N THR A 804 19.93 16.32 -4.66
CA THR A 804 19.49 15.73 -5.93
C THR A 804 18.59 16.67 -6.73
N VAL A 805 17.73 17.43 -6.05
CA VAL A 805 16.81 18.40 -6.70
C VAL A 805 17.57 19.53 -7.40
N LEU A 806 18.72 19.90 -6.87
CA LEU A 806 19.57 20.93 -7.49
C LEU A 806 20.19 20.48 -8.81
N LEU A 807 20.33 19.14 -9.00
CA LEU A 807 20.86 18.55 -10.24
C LEU A 807 19.87 18.61 -11.39
N ASP A 808 18.58 18.64 -11.10
CA ASP A 808 17.51 18.56 -12.10
C ASP A 808 17.01 19.93 -12.56
N SER A 809 17.57 21.02 -12.03
CA SER A 809 17.14 22.36 -12.39
C SER A 809 17.45 22.65 -13.86
N SER A 810 16.40 22.78 -14.67
CA SER A 810 16.50 23.24 -16.06
C SER A 810 17.14 24.64 -16.11
N PRO A 811 17.86 25.01 -17.19
CA PRO A 811 18.34 26.39 -17.35
C PRO A 811 17.18 27.38 -17.35
N ALA A 812 17.45 28.61 -16.86
CA ALA A 812 16.46 29.67 -16.83
C ALA A 812 15.85 29.90 -18.22
N HIS A 813 14.52 30.05 -18.30
CA HIS A 813 13.83 30.44 -19.51
C HIS A 813 13.72 31.97 -19.56
N ASN A 814 14.19 32.53 -20.64
CA ASN A 814 13.99 33.88 -21.17
C ASN A 814 14.39 35.10 -20.33
N ASP A 815 15.03 36.05 -21.05
CA ASP A 815 15.45 37.38 -20.61
C ASP A 815 14.30 38.36 -20.33
N ASP A 816 13.07 38.09 -20.82
CA ASP A 816 11.92 38.97 -20.65
C ASP A 816 11.13 38.62 -19.37
N PHE A 817 11.28 39.49 -18.37
CA PHE A 817 10.53 39.36 -17.12
C PHE A 817 9.02 39.52 -17.34
N SER A 818 8.24 38.49 -17.05
CA SER A 818 6.79 38.46 -17.18
C SER A 818 6.12 37.58 -16.13
N ILE A 819 4.94 37.97 -15.64
CA ILE A 819 4.24 37.36 -14.54
C ILE A 819 2.82 36.99 -14.98
N VAL A 820 2.35 35.78 -14.62
CA VAL A 820 0.93 35.44 -14.59
C VAL A 820 0.46 35.47 -13.13
N MET A 821 -0.62 36.17 -12.83
CA MET A 821 -1.23 36.25 -11.51
C MET A 821 -2.64 35.65 -11.58
N ALA A 822 -2.93 34.70 -10.67
CA ALA A 822 -4.19 33.97 -10.65
C ALA A 822 -4.90 34.10 -9.31
N SER A 823 -5.92 34.97 -9.20
CA SER A 823 -6.74 35.10 -8.00
C SER A 823 -8.07 35.81 -8.19
N ASN A 824 -9.07 35.38 -7.42
CA ASN A 824 -10.37 36.04 -7.30
C ASN A 824 -10.48 37.01 -6.10
N GLN A 825 -9.53 37.00 -5.15
CA GLN A 825 -9.70 37.62 -3.86
C GLN A 825 -8.62 38.62 -3.44
N ALA A 826 -7.44 38.61 -4.07
CA ALA A 826 -6.29 39.40 -3.63
C ALA A 826 -6.06 40.66 -4.49
N LYS A 827 -7.10 41.42 -4.77
CA LYS A 827 -7.04 42.57 -5.70
C LYS A 827 -5.93 43.57 -5.31
N ALA A 828 -5.82 43.95 -4.05
CA ALA A 828 -4.81 44.92 -3.61
C ALA A 828 -3.37 44.45 -3.85
N GLU A 829 -3.09 43.13 -3.66
CA GLU A 829 -1.78 42.55 -3.94
C GLU A 829 -1.48 42.55 -5.44
N LEU A 830 -2.47 42.11 -6.25
CA LEU A 830 -2.34 42.12 -7.73
C LEU A 830 -2.10 43.50 -8.28
N ASP A 831 -2.89 44.51 -7.85
CA ASP A 831 -2.79 45.88 -8.33
C ASP A 831 -1.43 46.52 -7.96
N GLN A 832 -0.96 46.35 -6.68
CA GLN A 832 0.30 46.91 -6.25
C GLN A 832 1.51 46.30 -6.93
N ILE A 833 1.52 44.96 -7.11
CA ILE A 833 2.62 44.29 -7.84
C ILE A 833 2.59 44.71 -9.31
N SER A 834 1.42 44.73 -9.96
CA SER A 834 1.27 45.14 -11.36
C SER A 834 1.74 46.56 -11.60
N ASN A 835 1.32 47.51 -10.75
CA ASN A 835 1.77 48.92 -10.84
C ASN A 835 3.29 49.06 -10.59
N ALA A 836 3.88 48.21 -9.77
CA ALA A 836 5.27 48.27 -9.40
C ALA A 836 6.23 47.74 -10.50
N VAL A 837 5.81 46.80 -11.34
CA VAL A 837 6.64 46.14 -12.36
C VAL A 837 6.24 46.54 -13.79
N GLY A 838 5.11 47.22 -13.96
CA GLY A 838 4.51 47.63 -15.25
C GLY A 838 3.38 46.64 -15.63
N PRO A 839 2.15 47.19 -15.85
CA PRO A 839 0.97 46.36 -16.16
C PRO A 839 1.12 45.57 -17.44
N GLU A 840 1.92 46.04 -18.40
CA GLU A 840 2.22 45.34 -19.67
C GLU A 840 2.98 44.01 -19.47
N ARG A 841 3.61 43.82 -18.34
CA ARG A 841 4.37 42.62 -17.96
C ARG A 841 3.54 41.62 -17.18
N VAL A 842 2.31 41.96 -16.85
CA VAL A 842 1.47 41.17 -15.93
C VAL A 842 0.21 40.69 -16.67
N THR A 843 0.00 39.39 -16.69
CA THR A 843 -1.26 38.79 -17.11
C THR A 843 -2.06 38.42 -15.88
N VAL A 844 -3.25 38.98 -15.68
CA VAL A 844 -4.11 38.69 -14.54
C VAL A 844 -5.24 37.75 -14.96
N LEU A 845 -5.36 36.61 -14.32
CA LEU A 845 -6.42 35.62 -14.51
C LEU A 845 -7.44 35.71 -13.38
N GLN A 846 -8.73 35.90 -13.72
CA GLN A 846 -9.81 36.01 -12.73
C GLN A 846 -11.05 35.24 -13.18
N GLY A 847 -11.92 34.89 -12.23
CA GLY A 847 -13.19 34.21 -12.49
C GLY A 847 -13.01 32.88 -13.20
N LYS A 848 -13.72 32.68 -14.30
CA LYS A 848 -13.64 31.44 -15.09
C LYS A 848 -12.29 31.24 -15.79
N GLN A 849 -11.44 32.26 -15.86
CA GLN A 849 -10.10 32.13 -16.42
C GLN A 849 -9.13 31.35 -15.51
N ILE A 850 -9.48 31.14 -14.26
CA ILE A 850 -8.65 30.37 -13.30
C ILE A 850 -8.97 28.86 -13.40
N GLY A 851 -9.04 28.34 -14.62
CA GLY A 851 -9.07 26.89 -14.88
C GLY A 851 -7.67 26.34 -15.06
N LEU A 852 -7.42 25.07 -14.69
CA LEU A 852 -6.09 24.45 -14.73
C LEU A 852 -5.48 24.53 -16.15
N SER A 853 -6.25 24.17 -17.19
CA SER A 853 -5.76 24.16 -18.58
C SER A 853 -5.38 25.57 -19.07
N ASN A 854 -6.19 26.60 -18.72
CA ASN A 854 -5.87 27.98 -19.07
C ASN A 854 -4.66 28.50 -18.27
N LEU A 855 -4.54 28.06 -17.00
CA LEU A 855 -3.37 28.41 -16.19
C LEU A 855 -2.09 27.84 -16.78
N GLU A 856 -2.10 26.58 -17.23
CA GLU A 856 -0.97 25.94 -17.92
C GLU A 856 -0.60 26.66 -19.23
N GLU A 857 -1.60 27.04 -20.00
CA GLU A 857 -1.39 27.76 -21.26
C GLU A 857 -0.80 29.15 -21.05
N GLN A 858 -1.37 29.92 -20.12
CA GLN A 858 -0.95 31.31 -19.87
C GLN A 858 0.37 31.38 -19.07
N ALA A 859 0.66 30.41 -18.22
CA ALA A 859 1.89 30.35 -17.46
C ALA A 859 3.09 29.90 -18.29
N ARG A 860 2.86 29.18 -19.40
CA ARG A 860 3.93 28.63 -20.22
C ARG A 860 4.84 29.74 -20.78
N GLY A 861 6.14 29.60 -20.52
CA GLY A 861 7.15 30.55 -20.99
C GLY A 861 7.17 31.91 -20.27
N LYS A 862 6.40 32.05 -19.17
CA LYS A 862 6.45 33.23 -18.32
C LYS A 862 7.45 33.02 -17.17
N SER A 863 8.10 34.10 -16.74
CA SER A 863 9.13 34.07 -15.71
C SER A 863 8.58 33.65 -14.35
N ALA A 864 7.34 34.09 -14.02
CA ALA A 864 6.71 33.74 -12.75
C ALA A 864 5.22 33.46 -12.89
N LEU A 865 4.75 32.51 -12.06
CA LEU A 865 3.35 32.31 -11.73
C LEU A 865 3.12 32.72 -10.28
N HIS A 866 2.23 33.70 -10.05
CA HIS A 866 1.91 34.21 -8.72
C HIS A 866 0.50 33.77 -8.29
N ILE A 867 0.42 33.10 -7.12
CA ILE A 867 -0.79 32.52 -6.57
C ILE A 867 -1.06 33.13 -5.18
N PRO A 868 -1.82 34.22 -5.10
CA PRO A 868 -2.15 34.86 -3.82
C PRO A 868 -3.34 34.19 -3.15
N ALA A 869 -3.23 32.90 -2.86
CA ALA A 869 -4.28 32.10 -2.29
C ALA A 869 -4.00 31.79 -0.81
N LYS A 870 -5.01 31.99 0.04
CA LYS A 870 -4.97 31.51 1.42
C LYS A 870 -5.18 29.99 1.42
N VAL A 871 -4.09 29.26 1.56
CA VAL A 871 -4.11 27.81 1.67
C VAL A 871 -3.43 27.38 2.94
N ALA A 872 -4.19 26.67 3.79
CA ALA A 872 -3.64 25.97 4.94
C ALA A 872 -3.36 24.52 4.54
N PHE A 873 -2.14 24.06 4.75
CA PHE A 873 -1.78 22.68 4.46
C PHE A 873 -2.11 21.79 5.66
N PRO A 874 -2.98 20.76 5.52
CA PRO A 874 -3.26 19.80 6.58
C PRO A 874 -2.00 19.02 6.97
N GLU A 875 -1.91 18.65 8.25
CA GLU A 875 -0.74 17.98 8.82
C GLU A 875 -0.34 16.68 8.07
N ASN A 876 -1.31 15.88 7.69
CA ASN A 876 -1.07 14.54 7.15
C ASN A 876 -1.31 14.43 5.64
N ASN A 877 -1.85 15.44 4.98
CA ASN A 877 -2.16 15.39 3.56
C ASN A 877 -2.17 16.78 2.90
N SER A 878 -0.98 17.34 2.71
CA SER A 878 -0.82 18.66 2.08
C SER A 878 -1.29 18.71 0.62
N LEU A 879 -1.25 17.59 -0.11
CA LEU A 879 -1.73 17.52 -1.49
C LEU A 879 -3.24 17.65 -1.64
N ARG A 880 -3.99 17.51 -0.54
CA ARG A 880 -5.45 17.73 -0.52
C ARG A 880 -5.87 19.16 -0.23
N SER A 881 -4.92 20.03 0.01
CA SER A 881 -5.25 21.44 0.12
C SER A 881 -6.05 21.87 -1.10
N MET A 882 -7.26 22.36 -0.84
CA MET A 882 -8.13 22.86 -1.93
C MET A 882 -7.61 24.20 -2.41
N LEU A 883 -7.34 24.27 -3.69
CA LEU A 883 -6.87 25.48 -4.33
C LEU A 883 -8.07 26.33 -4.76
N PRO A 884 -7.92 27.64 -4.85
CA PRO A 884 -8.96 28.54 -5.34
C PRO A 884 -9.12 28.47 -6.88
N PHE A 885 -8.63 27.39 -7.48
CA PHE A 885 -8.76 27.11 -8.91
C PHE A 885 -9.88 26.12 -9.16
N THR A 886 -10.48 26.22 -10.33
CA THR A 886 -11.55 25.31 -10.75
C THR A 886 -11.15 24.51 -11.97
N VAL A 887 -11.68 23.30 -12.08
CA VAL A 887 -11.65 22.45 -13.27
C VAL A 887 -13.08 22.20 -13.70
N GLU A 888 -13.39 22.33 -14.97
CA GLU A 888 -14.67 21.89 -15.50
C GLU A 888 -14.70 20.37 -15.58
N VAL A 889 -15.60 19.74 -14.86
CA VAL A 889 -15.84 18.30 -14.88
C VAL A 889 -17.34 18.09 -15.01
N ASP A 890 -17.75 17.33 -16.03
CA ASP A 890 -19.14 16.93 -16.27
C ASP A 890 -20.16 18.11 -16.18
N GLY A 891 -19.81 19.26 -16.77
CA GLY A 891 -20.68 20.43 -16.84
C GLY A 891 -20.75 21.32 -15.61
N GLY A 892 -19.84 21.14 -14.64
CA GLY A 892 -19.73 21.99 -13.45
C GLY A 892 -18.30 22.36 -13.06
N ALA A 893 -18.10 23.59 -12.54
CA ALA A 893 -16.80 24.03 -12.03
C ALA A 893 -16.57 23.46 -10.63
N ARG A 894 -15.51 22.67 -10.42
CA ARG A 894 -15.08 22.15 -9.11
C ARG A 894 -13.73 22.69 -8.71
N ALA A 895 -13.57 23.02 -7.45
CA ALA A 895 -12.27 23.36 -6.90
C ALA A 895 -11.31 22.17 -7.00
N ILE A 896 -10.04 22.45 -7.34
CA ILE A 896 -9.02 21.40 -7.46
C ILE A 896 -8.19 21.28 -6.18
N SER A 897 -7.77 20.08 -5.89
CA SER A 897 -6.76 19.83 -4.85
C SER A 897 -5.34 20.04 -5.38
N ALA A 898 -4.41 20.31 -4.51
CA ALA A 898 -3.01 20.63 -4.84
C ALA A 898 -2.29 19.52 -5.64
N ASP A 899 -2.71 18.25 -5.47
CA ASP A 899 -2.20 17.12 -6.25
C ASP A 899 -2.35 17.30 -7.77
N ARG A 900 -3.40 17.99 -8.21
CA ARG A 900 -3.65 18.26 -9.65
C ARG A 900 -2.59 19.15 -10.29
N LEU A 901 -1.98 20.07 -9.52
CA LEU A 901 -0.92 20.93 -10.03
C LEU A 901 0.34 20.13 -10.40
N PHE A 902 0.60 19.02 -9.74
CA PHE A 902 1.84 18.25 -9.97
C PHE A 902 1.82 17.44 -11.26
N GLY A 903 0.62 17.02 -11.71
CA GLY A 903 0.42 16.43 -13.05
C GLY A 903 0.42 17.45 -14.18
N SER A 904 0.53 18.76 -13.89
CA SER A 904 0.47 19.84 -14.85
C SER A 904 1.84 20.19 -15.46
N LYS A 905 1.83 20.99 -16.54
CA LYS A 905 3.04 21.48 -17.23
C LYS A 905 3.15 23.00 -17.02
N MET A 906 3.68 23.43 -15.88
CA MET A 906 3.78 24.86 -15.56
C MET A 906 4.97 25.55 -16.25
N GLY A 907 6.16 24.96 -16.23
CA GLY A 907 7.34 25.42 -16.97
C GLY A 907 7.83 26.83 -16.62
N ASN A 908 7.65 27.27 -15.34
CA ASN A 908 8.02 28.60 -14.88
C ASN A 908 9.35 28.58 -14.12
N ASP A 909 10.15 29.66 -14.24
CA ASP A 909 11.33 29.83 -13.41
C ASP A 909 10.98 29.94 -11.94
N LEU A 910 9.86 30.60 -11.63
CA LEU A 910 9.42 30.88 -10.26
C LEU A 910 7.90 30.68 -10.10
N ILE A 911 7.53 29.93 -9.07
CA ILE A 911 6.15 29.93 -8.57
C ILE A 911 6.14 30.62 -7.20
N VAL A 912 5.28 31.65 -7.05
CA VAL A 912 5.11 32.38 -5.78
C VAL A 912 3.76 32.05 -5.19
N TRP A 913 3.77 31.46 -4.01
CA TRP A 913 2.56 31.18 -3.23
C TRP A 913 2.51 32.08 -2.01
N SER A 914 1.92 33.28 -2.18
CA SER A 914 2.13 34.39 -1.26
C SER A 914 1.35 34.32 0.05
N ALA A 915 0.27 33.54 0.12
CA ALA A 915 -0.58 33.47 1.30
C ALA A 915 -0.75 32.02 1.83
N SER A 916 0.23 31.14 1.59
CA SER A 916 0.26 29.81 2.21
C SER A 916 0.57 29.93 3.70
N SER A 917 0.15 28.93 4.46
CA SER A 917 0.56 28.76 5.87
C SER A 917 0.73 27.28 6.17
N VAL A 918 1.78 26.96 6.93
CA VAL A 918 1.96 25.61 7.46
C VAL A 918 1.21 25.45 8.77
N ASN A 919 0.66 24.27 9.01
CA ASN A 919 0.04 23.94 10.28
C ASN A 919 1.13 23.89 11.37
N SER A 920 0.94 24.59 12.49
CA SER A 920 1.86 24.55 13.64
C SER A 920 2.02 23.13 14.24
N LYS A 921 1.09 22.22 13.95
CA LYS A 921 1.17 20.82 14.34
C LYS A 921 1.96 19.95 13.35
N ASP A 922 2.29 20.45 12.14
CA ASP A 922 3.11 19.72 11.17
C ASP A 922 4.54 19.55 11.70
N GLY A 923 4.71 18.50 12.49
CA GLY A 923 6.00 18.13 13.07
C GLY A 923 6.94 17.41 12.13
N LYS A 924 6.53 17.15 10.87
CA LYS A 924 7.31 16.43 9.85
C LYS A 924 7.84 17.34 8.75
N GLY A 925 7.36 18.58 8.64
CA GLY A 925 7.74 19.51 7.56
C GLY A 925 7.34 19.04 6.16
N ASN A 926 6.38 18.12 6.06
CA ASN A 926 6.04 17.45 4.81
C ASN A 926 5.38 18.41 3.81
N ALA A 927 4.61 19.40 4.28
CA ALA A 927 3.87 20.29 3.39
C ALA A 927 4.80 21.04 2.43
N LEU A 928 5.80 21.75 2.93
CA LEU A 928 6.74 22.49 2.08
C LEU A 928 7.59 21.58 1.21
N LYS A 929 8.08 20.46 1.77
CA LYS A 929 8.88 19.49 1.04
C LYS A 929 8.11 18.91 -0.17
N ILE A 930 6.88 18.47 0.04
CA ILE A 930 6.07 17.83 -1.01
C ILE A 930 5.64 18.86 -2.04
N MET A 931 5.16 20.03 -1.59
CA MET A 931 4.73 21.10 -2.49
C MET A 931 5.85 21.59 -3.39
N SER A 932 7.03 21.87 -2.84
CA SER A 932 8.17 22.34 -3.64
C SER A 932 8.63 21.31 -4.67
N ARG A 933 8.69 20.03 -4.29
CA ARG A 933 9.11 18.97 -5.22
C ARG A 933 8.07 18.66 -6.28
N GLY A 934 6.79 18.63 -5.90
CA GLY A 934 5.71 18.42 -6.84
C GLY A 934 5.62 19.55 -7.88
N LEU A 935 5.74 20.79 -7.45
CA LEU A 935 5.81 21.95 -8.35
C LEU A 935 7.09 21.92 -9.22
N GLY A 936 8.21 21.45 -8.65
CA GLY A 936 9.43 21.19 -9.44
C GLY A 936 9.21 20.13 -10.54
N TYR A 937 8.49 19.05 -10.23
CA TYR A 937 8.10 18.05 -11.23
C TYR A 937 7.16 18.63 -12.30
N ALA A 938 6.27 19.56 -11.93
CA ALA A 938 5.43 20.30 -12.86
C ALA A 938 6.23 21.28 -13.75
N GLY A 939 7.51 21.53 -13.46
CA GLY A 939 8.43 22.33 -14.22
C GLY A 939 8.87 23.64 -13.56
N ALA A 940 8.50 23.89 -12.30
CA ALA A 940 8.98 25.05 -11.55
C ALA A 940 10.45 24.87 -11.14
N ARG A 941 11.28 25.88 -11.39
CA ARG A 941 12.68 25.88 -10.96
C ARG A 941 12.82 26.30 -9.51
N ASN A 942 12.14 27.38 -9.13
CA ASN A 942 12.11 27.91 -7.78
C ASN A 942 10.67 28.05 -7.29
N VAL A 943 10.45 27.86 -5.98
CA VAL A 943 9.15 28.04 -5.35
C VAL A 943 9.34 28.96 -4.13
N LEU A 944 8.63 30.08 -4.11
CA LEU A 944 8.58 30.97 -2.96
C LEU A 944 7.26 30.73 -2.21
N MET A 945 7.36 30.30 -0.95
CA MET A 945 6.19 29.96 -0.12
C MET A 945 6.26 30.68 1.23
N SER A 946 5.08 30.95 1.82
CA SER A 946 4.99 31.53 3.15
C SER A 946 4.74 30.45 4.21
N LEU A 947 5.47 30.53 5.33
CA LEU A 947 5.32 29.67 6.52
C LEU A 947 4.10 30.02 7.35
N TRP A 948 3.71 31.30 7.37
CA TRP A 948 2.54 31.81 8.09
C TRP A 948 1.93 32.99 7.35
N SER A 949 0.68 33.31 7.68
CA SER A 949 0.01 34.47 7.13
C SER A 949 0.58 35.74 7.74
N GLN A 950 1.48 36.43 7.02
CA GLN A 950 1.94 37.76 7.37
C GLN A 950 0.76 38.75 7.22
N PRO A 951 0.80 39.92 7.97
CA PRO A 951 -0.14 40.99 7.72
C PRO A 951 -0.07 41.49 6.29
N ASP A 952 -1.24 41.78 5.68
CA ASP A 952 -1.33 42.06 4.25
C ASP A 952 -0.43 43.19 3.76
N ALA A 953 -0.32 44.29 4.55
CA ALA A 953 0.50 45.43 4.16
C ALA A 953 2.00 45.08 4.07
N GLN A 954 2.52 44.35 5.06
CA GLN A 954 3.91 43.91 5.11
C GLN A 954 4.22 42.89 4.02
N ARG A 955 3.32 41.91 3.83
CA ARG A 955 3.46 40.87 2.80
C ARG A 955 3.51 41.48 1.40
N ILE A 956 2.59 42.41 1.10
CA ILE A 956 2.53 43.05 -0.22
C ILE A 956 3.77 43.93 -0.44
N ASP A 957 4.20 44.70 0.55
CA ASP A 957 5.42 45.54 0.46
C ASP A 957 6.67 44.66 0.18
N GLU A 958 6.81 43.53 0.88
CA GLU A 958 7.91 42.58 0.66
C GLU A 958 7.89 42.02 -0.75
N LEU A 959 6.70 41.59 -1.25
CA LEU A 959 6.54 41.04 -2.61
C LEU A 959 6.78 42.10 -3.69
N VAL A 960 6.31 43.32 -3.51
CA VAL A 960 6.58 44.43 -4.44
C VAL A 960 8.10 44.66 -4.55
N ASN A 961 8.81 44.71 -3.41
CA ASN A 961 10.27 44.86 -3.41
C ASN A 961 10.97 43.65 -4.03
N PHE A 962 10.48 42.45 -3.77
CA PHE A 962 10.98 41.20 -4.38
C PHE A 962 10.88 41.24 -5.92
N TYR A 963 9.71 41.59 -6.46
CA TYR A 963 9.50 41.65 -7.90
C TYR A 963 10.26 42.79 -8.59
N LYS A 964 10.38 43.93 -7.93
CA LYS A 964 11.25 45.04 -8.41
C LYS A 964 12.72 44.61 -8.55
N ASN A 965 13.21 43.86 -7.56
CA ASN A 965 14.58 43.34 -7.56
C ASN A 965 14.74 42.26 -8.67
N LYS A 966 13.75 41.38 -8.87
CA LYS A 966 13.74 40.42 -9.99
C LYS A 966 13.77 41.13 -11.34
N GLN A 967 12.93 42.18 -11.53
CA GLN A 967 12.89 42.98 -12.75
C GLN A 967 14.24 43.69 -13.00
N ALA A 968 14.97 44.09 -11.96
CA ALA A 968 16.30 44.63 -12.06
C ALA A 968 17.40 43.58 -12.35
N GLY A 969 17.05 42.33 -12.70
CA GLY A 969 17.99 41.28 -13.09
C GLY A 969 18.57 40.46 -11.93
N MET A 970 18.12 40.65 -10.71
CA MET A 970 18.58 39.84 -9.57
C MET A 970 17.97 38.43 -9.64
N ASN A 971 18.75 37.42 -9.24
CA ASN A 971 18.20 36.07 -9.07
C ASN A 971 17.17 36.02 -7.91
N PRO A 972 16.35 34.93 -7.80
CA PRO A 972 15.33 34.83 -6.78
C PRO A 972 15.85 34.95 -5.34
N ALA A 973 17.02 34.37 -5.04
CA ALA A 973 17.60 34.42 -3.67
C ALA A 973 18.08 35.84 -3.32
N GLN A 974 18.74 36.54 -4.26
CA GLN A 974 19.17 37.94 -4.09
C GLN A 974 17.96 38.88 -3.93
N SER A 975 16.92 38.65 -4.73
CA SER A 975 15.68 39.42 -4.71
C SER A 975 14.96 39.31 -3.37
N LEU A 976 14.84 38.05 -2.85
CA LEU A 976 14.23 37.84 -1.53
C LEU A 976 15.06 38.43 -0.41
N ARG A 977 16.38 38.18 -0.37
CA ARG A 977 17.25 38.75 0.64
C ARG A 977 17.13 40.27 0.71
N LYS A 978 17.18 40.94 -0.43
CA LYS A 978 17.09 42.40 -0.49
C LYS A 978 15.73 42.93 0.00
N ALA A 979 14.65 42.21 -0.33
CA ALA A 979 13.29 42.54 0.15
C ALA A 979 13.20 42.35 1.68
N GLN A 980 13.74 41.25 2.23
CA GLN A 980 13.76 40.96 3.65
C GLN A 980 14.61 42.00 4.42
N LEU A 981 15.79 42.40 3.92
CA LEU A 981 16.61 43.43 4.54
C LEU A 981 15.90 44.78 4.56
N ALA A 982 15.17 45.12 3.50
CA ALA A 982 14.35 46.34 3.50
C ALA A 982 13.20 46.29 4.51
N ALA A 983 12.57 45.11 4.66
CA ALA A 983 11.51 44.89 5.63
C ALA A 983 12.05 44.95 7.10
N ILE A 984 13.19 44.33 7.40
CA ILE A 984 13.88 44.38 8.69
C ILE A 984 14.20 45.81 9.10
N SER A 985 14.64 46.66 8.14
CA SER A 985 14.96 48.05 8.40
C SER A 985 13.74 48.89 8.77
N LYS A 986 12.55 48.52 8.31
CA LYS A 986 11.27 49.16 8.65
C LYS A 986 10.70 48.65 9.95
N ASP A 987 10.69 47.32 10.11
CA ASP A 987 10.13 46.63 11.27
C ASP A 987 10.92 45.33 11.53
N PRO A 988 11.69 45.26 12.63
CA PRO A 988 12.50 44.08 12.94
C PRO A 988 11.70 42.88 13.51
N ASP A 989 10.39 43.03 13.73
CA ASP A 989 9.56 41.91 14.20
C ASP A 989 9.53 40.79 13.16
N VAL A 990 10.05 39.63 13.55
CA VAL A 990 10.18 38.42 12.72
C VAL A 990 8.85 38.05 12.06
N LYS A 991 7.71 38.27 12.73
CA LYS A 991 6.38 38.00 12.22
C LYS A 991 6.10 38.72 10.91
N ASN A 992 6.65 39.86 10.68
CA ASN A 992 6.32 40.77 9.60
C ASN A 992 7.21 40.65 8.36
N TRP A 993 8.34 39.87 8.43
CA TRP A 993 9.29 39.79 7.31
C TRP A 993 9.83 38.36 7.06
N ALA A 994 9.83 37.47 8.08
CA ALA A 994 10.53 36.19 7.94
C ALA A 994 9.63 35.06 7.46
N GLY A 995 8.41 35.37 7.03
CA GLY A 995 7.44 34.37 6.60
C GLY A 995 7.81 33.65 5.30
N PHE A 996 8.47 34.31 4.36
CA PHE A 996 8.81 33.76 3.07
C PHE A 996 10.07 32.89 3.10
N GLN A 997 9.97 31.74 2.42
CA GLN A 997 11.07 30.84 2.14
C GLN A 997 11.17 30.54 0.67
N LEU A 998 12.39 30.57 0.13
CA LEU A 998 12.72 30.20 -1.24
C LEU A 998 13.21 28.74 -1.26
N LEU A 999 12.57 27.91 -2.08
CA LEU A 999 12.92 26.52 -2.28
C LEU A 999 13.34 26.32 -3.74
N GLY A 1000 14.48 25.66 -3.97
CA GLY A 1000 15.06 25.44 -5.28
C GLY A 1000 16.51 25.94 -5.36
N PRO A 1001 17.10 26.01 -6.56
CA PRO A 1001 18.49 26.41 -6.73
C PRO A 1001 18.78 27.88 -6.36
N GLY A 1002 17.76 28.73 -6.34
CA GLY A 1002 17.90 30.14 -5.92
C GLY A 1002 18.47 31.09 -7.00
N TYR A 1003 18.89 30.58 -8.17
CA TYR A 1003 19.47 31.33 -9.28
C TYR A 1003 18.63 31.26 -10.56
#